data_adadd99acbde7e41c2381516db6c0d35
#
_entry.id   adadd99acbde7e41c2381516db6c0d35
#
_cell.length_a   1.000
_cell.length_b   1.000
_cell.length_c   1.000
_cell.angle_alpha   90.00
_cell.angle_beta   90.00
_cell.angle_gamma   90.00
#
_symmetry.space_group_name_H-M   'P 1'
#
loop_
_entity.id
_entity.type
_entity.pdbx_description
1 polymer ?
#
loop_
_entity_poly.entity_id
_entity_poly.type
_entity_poly.pdbx_seq_one_letter_code
_entity_poly.pdbx_strand_id
1 'polypeptide(L)'
;MKIKLNIAVVTTDPDNDLLKTLNSNYDGVYCCLNFDAALDCAVKNKLGGIMLLADGYPDTTTSITSYQAQKVNESGIRLYIEYPSIDKTLGITGYSGLGKMGYDRAIVMYSSALNMPLYSILYVHGAQYVKKTDITNSWLVNATVAGYDTVEFYDDSGLTDCTPYSLLETGSNGNVLIASTKLSQFITARYAPYIRWQKLWLSILSWVSQKTVTSIEWTPAVNPNYTAAEQLADNAYSEAVRLNTEWYINNMIDPNGSGIYQCFLSGGCFNAYGEQAKSKGVRADCNGESIGAIALAGVILNNQEYKDLAYNTMKWMLTESKMANGDRADPTNSQYGLFSWYDDDAYLKSYYGDDNAKAILGLILGSAALKTAEFDKRISEAILGNFRTSGTNGFRGSNLSGDDIVRNGWEYYYNRTPSPLYRPHFEALLWACYLWAYDKTGYAPLLERTKTGIDLMMASYYRTIDPDDKCVAQQWKWTNGMQQERAKMIWALSWLVQVEPTDKHISWLDKMITDMMRYQDTGTGALREAIGEQSEGSGEFGAFTKNSDYGKHESPVIQNNGDPCTDSLYTSSFAMVALNEAAAAMRANGNNSKAAEYRRYAKFVSDYEVRIQQVSDTNSKYNGVWFRGFDYEKWEAYGSDGDAGWGVWCTEAGWSQAQISSALSLQVLGTDIWDYTKNTLINKQFADSAAFMLGDTADT
;
A
#
# COMPACT_ATOMS: atom_id res chain seq x y z
N MET A 1 -10.00 1.86 40.43
CA MET A 1 -11.20 2.73 40.55
C MET A 1 -11.17 3.64 39.35
N LYS A 2 -12.21 3.59 38.49
CA LYS A 2 -12.27 4.46 37.28
C LYS A 2 -12.36 5.93 37.70
N ILE A 3 -11.79 6.81 36.90
CA ILE A 3 -11.92 8.26 37.09
C ILE A 3 -13.37 8.67 36.82
N LYS A 4 -13.94 9.53 37.69
CA LYS A 4 -15.30 10.03 37.52
C LYS A 4 -15.32 11.25 36.61
N LEU A 5 -15.82 11.09 35.37
CA LEU A 5 -15.79 12.11 34.32
C LEU A 5 -16.85 13.21 34.54
N ASN A 6 -18.07 12.84 34.93
CA ASN A 6 -19.22 13.75 35.16
C ASN A 6 -19.64 14.52 33.91
N ILE A 7 -20.00 13.82 32.86
CA ILE A 7 -20.56 14.37 31.61
C ILE A 7 -21.82 13.63 31.20
N ALA A 8 -22.69 14.28 30.42
CA ALA A 8 -23.76 13.63 29.68
C ALA A 8 -23.34 13.44 28.22
N VAL A 9 -23.72 12.31 27.65
CA VAL A 9 -23.52 11.99 26.21
C VAL A 9 -24.88 11.77 25.58
N VAL A 10 -25.17 12.52 24.52
CA VAL A 10 -26.42 12.41 23.76
C VAL A 10 -26.15 11.61 22.51
N THR A 11 -26.69 10.40 22.48
CA THR A 11 -26.68 9.53 21.32
C THR A 11 -27.78 8.47 21.45
N THR A 12 -28.35 8.08 20.35
CA THR A 12 -29.27 6.94 20.21
C THR A 12 -28.57 5.66 19.76
N ASP A 13 -27.27 5.78 19.40
CA ASP A 13 -26.42 4.67 18.98
C ASP A 13 -25.65 4.08 20.16
N PRO A 14 -26.06 2.92 20.69
CA PRO A 14 -25.35 2.27 21.80
C PRO A 14 -23.97 1.73 21.40
N ASP A 15 -23.73 1.59 20.10
CA ASP A 15 -22.50 1.07 19.53
C ASP A 15 -21.50 2.17 19.11
N ASN A 16 -21.82 3.44 19.35
CA ASN A 16 -20.92 4.55 19.08
C ASN A 16 -19.54 4.36 19.74
N ASP A 17 -18.47 4.51 18.97
CA ASP A 17 -17.10 4.27 19.42
C ASP A 17 -16.72 5.07 20.66
N LEU A 18 -17.08 6.36 20.69
CA LEU A 18 -16.78 7.22 21.82
C LEU A 18 -17.56 6.80 23.07
N LEU A 19 -18.86 6.52 22.95
CA LEU A 19 -19.68 6.10 24.09
C LEU A 19 -19.14 4.81 24.71
N LYS A 20 -18.81 3.80 23.87
CA LYS A 20 -18.19 2.54 24.35
C LYS A 20 -16.85 2.80 25.05
N THR A 21 -16.01 3.63 24.44
CA THR A 21 -14.71 3.99 25.00
C THR A 21 -14.87 4.71 26.35
N LEU A 22 -15.79 5.66 26.45
CA LEU A 22 -16.05 6.37 27.72
C LEU A 22 -16.53 5.42 28.81
N ASN A 23 -17.49 4.53 28.52
CA ASN A 23 -18.02 3.58 29.49
C ASN A 23 -16.97 2.55 29.95
N SER A 24 -16.01 2.19 29.10
CA SER A 24 -14.91 1.30 29.47
C SER A 24 -13.87 1.98 30.37
N ASN A 25 -13.59 3.26 30.17
CA ASN A 25 -12.53 4.01 30.86
C ASN A 25 -13.00 4.73 32.13
N TYR A 26 -14.25 5.22 32.18
CA TYR A 26 -14.67 6.18 33.19
C TYR A 26 -15.98 5.79 33.90
N ASP A 27 -16.15 6.31 35.13
CA ASP A 27 -17.43 6.41 35.83
C ASP A 27 -18.06 7.80 35.59
N GLY A 28 -19.36 7.94 35.89
CA GLY A 28 -20.07 9.25 35.79
C GLY A 28 -20.27 9.74 34.36
N VAL A 29 -20.40 8.80 33.42
CA VAL A 29 -20.87 9.03 32.06
C VAL A 29 -22.38 8.74 32.02
N TYR A 30 -23.19 9.73 31.65
CA TYR A 30 -24.65 9.62 31.61
C TYR A 30 -25.11 9.62 30.15
N CYS A 31 -25.52 8.46 29.65
CA CYS A 31 -26.09 8.36 28.31
C CYS A 31 -27.54 8.88 28.30
N CYS A 32 -27.85 9.80 27.39
CA CYS A 32 -29.16 10.42 27.23
C CYS A 32 -29.62 10.28 25.77
N LEU A 33 -30.92 9.95 25.58
CA LEU A 33 -31.47 9.73 24.24
C LEU A 33 -31.79 11.03 23.47
N ASN A 34 -31.85 12.17 24.18
CA ASN A 34 -32.09 13.47 23.57
C ASN A 34 -31.44 14.60 24.41
N PHE A 35 -31.37 15.77 23.81
CA PHE A 35 -30.65 16.89 24.38
C PHE A 35 -31.33 17.47 25.63
N ASP A 36 -32.68 17.50 25.70
CA ASP A 36 -33.41 18.02 26.87
C ASP A 36 -33.16 17.13 28.09
N ALA A 37 -33.20 15.81 27.93
CA ALA A 37 -32.87 14.88 29.00
C ALA A 37 -31.40 15.06 29.49
N ALA A 38 -30.48 15.38 28.56
CA ALA A 38 -29.09 15.65 28.92
C ALA A 38 -28.92 16.97 29.69
N LEU A 39 -29.66 18.02 29.33
CA LEU A 39 -29.71 19.28 30.06
C LEU A 39 -30.22 19.10 31.47
N ASP A 40 -31.37 18.43 31.63
CA ASP A 40 -31.94 18.12 32.93
C ASP A 40 -30.98 17.27 33.79
N CYS A 41 -30.38 16.26 33.20
CA CYS A 41 -29.37 15.42 33.84
C CYS A 41 -28.16 16.25 34.27
N ALA A 42 -27.66 17.11 33.41
CA ALA A 42 -26.48 17.93 33.69
C ALA A 42 -26.71 18.93 34.82
N VAL A 43 -27.85 19.60 34.82
CA VAL A 43 -28.25 20.54 35.90
C VAL A 43 -28.44 19.79 37.21
N LYS A 44 -29.24 18.72 37.24
CA LYS A 44 -29.56 17.90 38.42
C LYS A 44 -28.30 17.33 39.06
N ASN A 45 -27.37 16.80 38.29
CA ASN A 45 -26.18 16.12 38.78
C ASN A 45 -24.92 17.02 38.82
N LYS A 46 -25.05 18.29 38.48
CA LYS A 46 -23.94 19.26 38.43
C LYS A 46 -22.79 18.77 37.56
N LEU A 47 -23.11 18.35 36.32
CA LEU A 47 -22.14 17.84 35.38
C LEU A 47 -21.31 18.99 34.78
N GLY A 48 -20.07 18.71 34.35
CA GLY A 48 -19.21 19.68 33.70
C GLY A 48 -19.67 20.04 32.29
N GLY A 49 -20.23 19.09 31.56
CA GLY A 49 -20.64 19.31 30.19
C GLY A 49 -21.50 18.23 29.58
N ILE A 50 -21.91 18.51 28.33
CA ILE A 50 -22.69 17.64 27.47
C ILE A 50 -21.93 17.41 26.18
N MET A 51 -21.92 16.18 25.69
CA MET A 51 -21.42 15.82 24.36
C MET A 51 -22.62 15.42 23.48
N LEU A 52 -22.90 16.17 22.44
CA LEU A 52 -23.97 15.93 21.48
C LEU A 52 -23.35 15.32 20.22
N LEU A 53 -23.53 14.01 20.05
CA LEU A 53 -22.92 13.25 18.95
C LEU A 53 -23.82 13.28 17.70
N ALA A 54 -23.20 13.07 16.54
CA ALA A 54 -23.87 13.16 15.25
C ALA A 54 -24.47 11.82 14.84
N ASP A 55 -25.61 11.44 15.40
CA ASP A 55 -26.29 10.17 15.09
C ASP A 55 -26.80 10.11 13.64
N GLY A 56 -27.21 11.23 13.07
CA GLY A 56 -27.70 11.31 11.69
C GLY A 56 -26.59 11.47 10.62
N TYR A 57 -25.32 11.42 11.01
CA TYR A 57 -24.19 11.55 10.10
C TYR A 57 -24.09 10.37 9.11
N PRO A 58 -23.78 10.58 7.84
CA PRO A 58 -23.48 11.88 7.17
C PRO A 58 -24.72 12.58 6.56
N ASP A 59 -25.91 12.00 6.67
CA ASP A 59 -27.10 12.41 5.93
C ASP A 59 -27.75 13.68 6.53
N THR A 60 -27.72 13.81 7.86
CA THR A 60 -28.32 14.97 8.55
C THR A 60 -27.35 15.58 9.56
N THR A 61 -27.33 16.91 9.59
CA THR A 61 -26.56 17.69 10.56
C THR A 61 -27.25 17.73 11.93
N THR A 62 -26.46 17.90 12.97
CA THR A 62 -26.92 18.00 14.36
C THR A 62 -27.43 19.40 14.66
N SER A 63 -28.64 19.53 15.21
CA SER A 63 -29.23 20.81 15.57
C SER A 63 -29.71 20.86 17.01
N ILE A 64 -29.77 22.06 17.57
CA ILE A 64 -30.41 22.37 18.83
C ILE A 64 -31.28 23.61 18.67
N THR A 65 -32.33 23.75 19.50
CA THR A 65 -33.21 24.91 19.48
C THR A 65 -32.58 26.14 20.16
N SER A 66 -33.07 27.33 19.85
CA SER A 66 -32.63 28.56 20.52
C SER A 66 -32.83 28.52 22.03
N TYR A 67 -33.90 27.88 22.51
CA TYR A 67 -34.13 27.65 23.94
C TYR A 67 -33.05 26.78 24.57
N GLN A 68 -32.68 25.68 23.94
CA GLN A 68 -31.62 24.77 24.41
C GLN A 68 -30.26 25.48 24.43
N ALA A 69 -29.94 26.26 23.41
CA ALA A 69 -28.73 27.08 23.35
C ALA A 69 -28.68 28.11 24.48
N GLN A 70 -29.79 28.80 24.76
CA GLN A 70 -29.90 29.72 25.90
C GLN A 70 -29.62 29.01 27.22
N LYS A 71 -30.21 27.83 27.43
CA LYS A 71 -29.97 27.03 28.66
C LYS A 71 -28.51 26.62 28.84
N VAL A 72 -27.82 26.25 27.77
CA VAL A 72 -26.36 25.99 27.82
C VAL A 72 -25.60 27.21 28.27
N ASN A 73 -25.91 28.39 27.68
CA ASN A 73 -25.23 29.64 28.03
C ASN A 73 -25.49 30.09 29.47
N GLU A 74 -26.71 29.89 30.00
CA GLU A 74 -27.10 30.26 31.36
C GLU A 74 -26.57 29.32 32.45
N SER A 75 -26.33 28.03 32.11
CA SER A 75 -26.04 27.00 33.09
C SER A 75 -24.55 26.88 33.46
N GLY A 76 -23.63 27.48 32.71
CA GLY A 76 -22.20 27.27 32.84
C GLY A 76 -21.71 25.87 32.40
N ILE A 77 -22.60 25.08 31.78
CA ILE A 77 -22.28 23.76 31.21
C ILE A 77 -21.52 23.97 29.91
N ARG A 78 -20.48 23.17 29.66
CA ARG A 78 -19.79 23.13 28.38
C ARG A 78 -20.49 22.17 27.43
N LEU A 79 -20.59 22.55 26.15
CA LEU A 79 -21.18 21.74 25.09
C LEU A 79 -20.13 21.38 24.04
N TYR A 80 -19.93 20.08 23.81
CA TYR A 80 -19.30 19.56 22.60
C TYR A 80 -20.40 19.15 21.63
N ILE A 81 -20.31 19.60 20.37
CA ILE A 81 -21.27 19.24 19.31
C ILE A 81 -20.55 18.81 18.05
N GLU A 82 -21.01 17.70 17.45
CA GLU A 82 -20.50 17.18 16.18
C GLU A 82 -21.43 17.50 15.02
N TYR A 83 -20.85 17.79 13.85
CA TYR A 83 -21.51 17.96 12.57
C TYR A 83 -22.72 18.89 12.65
N PRO A 84 -22.54 20.14 13.09
CA PRO A 84 -23.64 21.03 13.45
C PRO A 84 -24.41 21.51 12.21
N SER A 85 -25.69 21.84 12.40
CA SER A 85 -26.48 22.56 11.40
C SER A 85 -25.93 23.98 11.17
N ILE A 86 -26.19 24.52 9.98
CA ILE A 86 -25.65 25.83 9.53
C ILE A 86 -26.44 27.00 10.16
N ASP A 87 -27.33 26.74 11.11
CA ASP A 87 -28.10 27.78 11.78
C ASP A 87 -27.22 28.58 12.78
N LYS A 88 -27.62 29.81 13.07
CA LYS A 88 -26.87 30.74 13.92
C LYS A 88 -27.08 30.51 15.41
N THR A 89 -27.66 29.37 15.81
CA THR A 89 -28.16 29.08 17.14
C THR A 89 -27.00 28.85 18.06
N LEU A 90 -26.21 29.06 18.64
CA LEU A 90 -25.05 28.81 19.52
C LEU A 90 -23.87 29.73 19.23
N GLY A 91 -24.06 30.78 18.45
CA GLY A 91 -22.94 31.57 17.96
C GLY A 91 -22.11 30.80 16.92
N ILE A 92 -22.68 29.75 16.34
CA ILE A 92 -22.11 29.02 15.22
C ILE A 92 -22.30 29.87 13.96
N THR A 93 -21.30 30.67 13.62
CA THR A 93 -21.35 31.58 12.48
C THR A 93 -20.26 31.24 11.47
N GLY A 94 -20.48 31.62 10.21
CA GLY A 94 -19.48 31.48 9.14
C GLY A 94 -19.43 30.09 8.50
N TYR A 95 -20.30 29.15 8.89
CA TYR A 95 -20.44 27.88 8.21
C TYR A 95 -21.23 28.00 6.91
N SER A 96 -20.80 27.33 5.86
CA SER A 96 -21.40 27.42 4.53
C SER A 96 -21.29 26.08 3.77
N GLY A 97 -22.39 25.38 3.57
CA GLY A 97 -22.43 24.15 2.78
C GLY A 97 -21.63 22.98 3.37
N LEU A 98 -21.57 21.89 2.64
CA LEU A 98 -20.89 20.66 3.02
C LEU A 98 -19.62 20.45 2.18
N GLY A 99 -18.64 19.74 2.76
CA GLY A 99 -17.44 19.25 2.10
C GLY A 99 -17.24 17.77 2.38
N LYS A 100 -16.40 17.12 1.59
CA LYS A 100 -15.94 15.76 1.81
C LYS A 100 -14.42 15.78 1.82
N MET A 101 -13.80 15.16 2.82
CA MET A 101 -12.37 14.96 2.88
C MET A 101 -11.98 13.86 1.87
N GLY A 102 -11.08 14.20 0.96
CA GLY A 102 -10.47 13.27 0.05
C GLY A 102 -9.04 13.00 0.49
N TYR A 103 -8.12 13.84 0.02
CA TYR A 103 -6.73 13.89 0.48
C TYR A 103 -6.50 14.87 1.63
N ASP A 104 -7.56 15.48 2.16
CA ASP A 104 -7.45 16.40 3.29
C ASP A 104 -7.08 15.64 4.57
N ARG A 105 -6.26 16.28 5.39
CA ARG A 105 -5.81 15.78 6.69
C ARG A 105 -6.17 16.77 7.79
N ALA A 106 -6.36 16.31 9.01
CA ALA A 106 -6.55 17.16 10.16
C ALA A 106 -5.20 17.67 10.67
N ILE A 107 -5.09 18.98 10.90
CA ILE A 107 -3.84 19.65 11.22
C ILE A 107 -4.00 20.44 12.51
N VAL A 108 -3.06 20.28 13.44
CA VAL A 108 -3.03 20.99 14.73
C VAL A 108 -2.70 22.46 14.52
N MET A 109 -3.61 23.35 14.91
CA MET A 109 -3.44 24.80 14.88
C MET A 109 -3.29 25.43 16.28
N TYR A 110 -3.69 24.73 17.33
CA TYR A 110 -3.60 25.20 18.71
C TYR A 110 -2.88 24.19 19.61
N SER A 111 -1.56 24.24 19.57
CA SER A 111 -0.65 23.30 20.22
C SER A 111 -0.89 23.16 21.73
N SER A 112 -1.10 24.27 22.44
CA SER A 112 -1.29 24.24 23.89
C SER A 112 -2.62 23.62 24.33
N ALA A 113 -3.68 23.72 23.52
CA ALA A 113 -4.96 23.09 23.81
C ALA A 113 -4.90 21.57 23.63
N LEU A 114 -4.12 21.09 22.67
CA LEU A 114 -4.09 19.69 22.26
C LEU A 114 -2.88 18.92 22.80
N ASN A 115 -1.92 19.61 23.43
CA ASN A 115 -0.65 19.01 23.85
C ASN A 115 0.05 18.23 22.70
N MET A 116 0.02 18.82 21.51
CA MET A 116 0.64 18.32 20.28
C MET A 116 1.44 19.43 19.61
N PRO A 117 2.55 19.15 18.93
CA PRO A 117 3.25 20.16 18.12
C PRO A 117 2.33 20.83 17.12
N LEU A 118 2.59 22.13 16.86
CA LEU A 118 1.91 22.86 15.78
C LEU A 118 2.14 22.15 14.45
N TYR A 119 1.13 22.17 13.59
CA TYR A 119 1.12 21.49 12.29
C TYR A 119 1.23 19.97 12.31
N SER A 120 1.10 19.30 13.47
CA SER A 120 0.97 17.85 13.53
C SER A 120 -0.24 17.37 12.72
N ILE A 121 -0.06 16.26 12.03
CA ILE A 121 -1.04 15.67 11.11
C ILE A 121 -1.79 14.53 11.81
N LEU A 122 -3.12 14.51 11.65
CA LEU A 122 -3.99 13.38 11.98
C LEU A 122 -4.81 13.01 10.73
N TYR A 123 -5.12 11.73 10.57
CA TYR A 123 -6.01 11.26 9.51
C TYR A 123 -7.45 11.13 10.01
N VAL A 124 -8.37 11.63 9.19
CA VAL A 124 -9.84 11.57 9.38
C VAL A 124 -10.42 11.08 8.06
N HIS A 125 -10.39 9.76 7.87
CA HIS A 125 -10.65 9.12 6.58
C HIS A 125 -12.05 9.41 6.03
N GLY A 126 -12.11 10.01 4.85
CA GLY A 126 -13.32 10.17 4.04
C GLY A 126 -14.44 11.01 4.65
N ALA A 127 -14.21 11.65 5.79
CA ALA A 127 -15.24 12.36 6.53
C ALA A 127 -15.93 13.45 5.71
N GLN A 128 -17.23 13.60 5.92
CA GLN A 128 -17.97 14.79 5.50
C GLN A 128 -17.90 15.85 6.59
N TYR A 129 -17.86 17.11 6.21
CA TYR A 129 -17.75 18.21 7.16
C TYR A 129 -18.55 19.44 6.73
N VAL A 130 -18.93 20.26 7.70
CA VAL A 130 -19.54 21.57 7.45
C VAL A 130 -18.43 22.59 7.26
N LYS A 131 -18.41 23.28 6.11
CA LYS A 131 -17.32 24.18 5.71
C LYS A 131 -17.33 25.48 6.51
N LYS A 132 -16.17 25.89 7.02
CA LYS A 132 -15.90 27.22 7.58
C LYS A 132 -14.45 27.61 7.28
N THR A 133 -14.28 28.74 6.60
CA THR A 133 -12.96 29.25 6.18
C THR A 133 -12.28 30.14 7.24
N ASP A 134 -13.03 30.70 8.19
CA ASP A 134 -12.43 31.39 9.33
C ASP A 134 -11.91 30.37 10.34
N ILE A 135 -10.59 30.29 10.47
CA ILE A 135 -9.88 29.31 11.31
C ILE A 135 -9.28 29.93 12.58
N THR A 136 -9.62 31.17 12.89
CA THR A 136 -8.99 31.96 13.99
C THR A 136 -9.07 31.27 15.35
N ASN A 137 -10.17 30.56 15.64
CA ASN A 137 -10.39 29.84 16.91
C ASN A 137 -10.25 28.33 16.78
N SER A 138 -9.68 27.86 15.68
CA SER A 138 -9.57 26.42 15.41
C SER A 138 -8.46 25.76 16.22
N TRP A 139 -8.79 24.64 16.84
CA TRP A 139 -7.82 23.72 17.42
C TRP A 139 -7.25 22.80 16.33
N LEU A 140 -8.14 22.36 15.44
CA LEU A 140 -7.81 21.59 14.25
C LEU A 140 -8.42 22.25 13.01
N VAL A 141 -7.72 22.15 11.91
CA VAL A 141 -8.25 22.44 10.57
C VAL A 141 -8.11 21.22 9.69
N ASN A 142 -8.92 21.12 8.63
CA ASN A 142 -8.66 20.18 7.55
C ASN A 142 -8.14 20.91 6.32
N ALA A 143 -7.11 20.37 5.71
CA ALA A 143 -6.56 20.85 4.45
C ALA A 143 -5.81 19.74 3.72
N THR A 144 -5.70 19.87 2.40
CA THR A 144 -4.81 19.02 1.59
C THR A 144 -3.39 19.55 1.76
N VAL A 145 -2.55 18.75 2.43
CA VAL A 145 -1.16 19.16 2.76
C VAL A 145 -0.19 18.00 2.59
N ALA A 146 1.02 18.28 2.14
CA ALA A 146 2.14 17.34 2.12
C ALA A 146 2.84 17.29 3.48
N GLY A 147 3.49 16.17 3.77
CA GLY A 147 4.24 15.92 5.01
C GLY A 147 4.01 14.51 5.55
N TYR A 148 4.80 14.12 6.51
CA TYR A 148 4.70 12.84 7.21
C TYR A 148 4.01 13.02 8.57
N ASP A 149 4.75 13.35 9.62
CA ASP A 149 4.23 13.61 10.95
C ASP A 149 3.72 15.04 11.13
N THR A 150 4.33 15.97 10.41
CA THR A 150 3.97 17.38 10.39
C THR A 150 3.86 17.85 8.94
N VAL A 151 3.11 18.93 8.75
CA VAL A 151 3.05 19.59 7.44
C VAL A 151 4.45 20.03 7.02
N GLU A 152 4.81 19.76 5.78
CA GLU A 152 6.13 20.09 5.23
C GLU A 152 6.22 21.55 4.76
N PHE A 153 5.14 22.08 4.17
CA PHE A 153 5.15 23.40 3.52
C PHE A 153 4.27 24.41 4.28
N TYR A 154 4.92 25.29 5.04
CA TYR A 154 4.32 26.42 5.78
C TYR A 154 5.34 27.55 5.89
N ASP A 155 4.85 28.75 6.19
CA ASP A 155 5.67 29.94 6.46
C ASP A 155 5.10 30.75 7.65
N ASP A 156 5.61 31.97 7.86
CA ASP A 156 5.19 32.84 8.94
C ASP A 156 3.69 33.23 8.87
N SER A 157 3.06 33.12 7.70
CA SER A 157 1.63 33.38 7.50
C SER A 157 0.75 32.14 7.75
N GLY A 158 1.33 30.97 7.89
CA GLY A 158 0.64 29.70 8.13
C GLY A 158 0.88 28.66 7.04
N LEU A 159 -0.14 27.81 6.78
CA LEU A 159 -0.08 26.78 5.75
C LEU A 159 -0.06 27.42 4.36
N THR A 160 0.91 27.03 3.53
CA THR A 160 1.06 27.56 2.18
C THR A 160 0.32 26.71 1.15
N ASP A 161 -0.11 27.34 0.06
CA ASP A 161 -0.61 26.69 -1.15
C ASP A 161 -1.76 25.67 -0.91
N CYS A 162 -2.60 25.92 0.09
CA CYS A 162 -3.80 25.15 0.40
C CYS A 162 -4.91 26.04 0.98
N THR A 163 -6.13 25.49 1.07
CA THR A 163 -7.27 26.20 1.68
C THR A 163 -7.72 25.43 2.92
N PRO A 164 -7.37 25.87 4.13
CA PRO A 164 -7.81 25.20 5.35
C PRO A 164 -9.27 25.53 5.68
N TYR A 165 -9.97 24.57 6.28
CA TYR A 165 -11.29 24.71 6.86
C TYR A 165 -11.26 24.32 8.33
N SER A 166 -12.03 25.01 9.17
CA SER A 166 -12.14 24.67 10.60
C SER A 166 -12.71 23.26 10.78
N LEU A 167 -12.02 22.39 11.54
CA LEU A 167 -12.45 21.05 11.85
C LEU A 167 -12.90 20.90 13.30
N LEU A 168 -12.18 21.52 14.23
CA LEU A 168 -12.52 21.58 15.65
C LEU A 168 -12.20 22.98 16.15
N GLU A 169 -13.20 23.69 16.69
CA GLU A 169 -13.02 25.07 17.16
C GLU A 169 -13.84 25.39 18.42
N THR A 170 -13.42 26.41 19.15
CA THR A 170 -14.27 27.04 20.19
C THR A 170 -15.22 28.03 19.57
N GLY A 171 -16.51 27.92 19.89
CA GLY A 171 -17.51 28.92 19.53
C GLY A 171 -17.24 30.28 20.19
N SER A 172 -17.86 31.33 19.66
CA SER A 172 -17.64 32.72 20.09
C SER A 172 -17.92 32.99 21.58
N ASN A 173 -18.76 32.17 22.22
CA ASN A 173 -19.12 32.32 23.63
C ASN A 173 -18.15 31.56 24.57
N GLY A 174 -17.19 30.82 24.02
CA GLY A 174 -16.16 30.08 24.80
C GLY A 174 -16.64 28.85 25.59
N ASN A 175 -17.95 28.57 25.61
CA ASN A 175 -18.54 27.40 26.29
C ASN A 175 -19.02 26.29 25.35
N VAL A 176 -18.82 26.45 24.04
CA VAL A 176 -19.15 25.47 23.01
C VAL A 176 -17.88 25.07 22.25
N LEU A 177 -17.65 23.77 22.11
CA LEU A 177 -16.60 23.19 21.26
C LEU A 177 -17.28 22.47 20.10
N ILE A 178 -16.94 22.86 18.89
CA ILE A 178 -17.63 22.49 17.67
C ILE A 178 -16.69 21.64 16.81
N ALA A 179 -17.07 20.37 16.56
CA ALA A 179 -16.45 19.54 15.54
C ALA A 179 -17.29 19.62 14.25
N SER A 180 -16.70 20.09 13.15
CA SER A 180 -17.41 20.24 11.87
C SER A 180 -17.75 18.91 11.20
N THR A 181 -17.31 17.79 11.76
CA THR A 181 -17.55 16.41 11.32
C THR A 181 -17.83 15.49 12.52
N LYS A 182 -18.14 14.21 12.25
CA LYS A 182 -18.27 13.15 13.28
C LYS A 182 -16.88 12.62 13.66
N LEU A 183 -16.32 13.10 14.78
CA LEU A 183 -15.05 12.57 15.31
C LEU A 183 -15.26 11.30 16.14
N SER A 184 -16.46 11.06 16.65
CA SER A 184 -16.80 9.96 17.54
C SER A 184 -16.84 8.56 16.91
N GLN A 185 -16.52 8.43 15.61
CA GLN A 185 -16.38 7.16 14.89
C GLN A 185 -14.91 6.73 14.68
N PHE A 186 -14.01 7.20 15.53
CA PHE A 186 -12.55 7.10 15.32
C PHE A 186 -12.00 5.67 15.30
N ILE A 187 -12.66 4.70 15.96
CA ILE A 187 -12.30 3.28 15.91
C ILE A 187 -12.80 2.65 14.62
N THR A 188 -14.10 2.77 14.35
CA THR A 188 -14.74 2.21 13.14
C THR A 188 -14.12 2.78 11.87
N ALA A 189 -13.88 4.10 11.83
CA ALA A 189 -13.27 4.78 10.69
C ALA A 189 -11.73 4.71 10.67
N ARG A 190 -11.12 4.03 11.63
CA ARG A 190 -9.66 3.80 11.71
C ARG A 190 -8.84 5.07 11.64
N TYR A 191 -9.23 6.10 12.40
CA TYR A 191 -8.50 7.36 12.44
C TYR A 191 -7.11 7.18 13.06
N ALA A 192 -6.10 7.82 12.49
CA ALA A 192 -4.69 7.61 12.81
C ALA A 192 -3.91 8.92 12.98
N PRO A 193 -2.77 8.94 13.68
CA PRO A 193 -2.19 7.85 14.46
C PRO A 193 -2.84 7.77 15.87
N TYR A 194 -2.87 6.58 16.45
CA TYR A 194 -3.52 6.28 17.74
C TYR A 194 -3.15 7.28 18.84
N ILE A 195 -1.86 7.52 19.04
CA ILE A 195 -1.38 8.39 20.11
C ILE A 195 -1.85 9.86 19.99
N ARG A 196 -2.02 10.37 18.76
CA ARG A 196 -2.53 11.73 18.53
C ARG A 196 -4.03 11.81 18.75
N TRP A 197 -4.76 10.79 18.34
CA TRP A 197 -6.20 10.67 18.63
C TRP A 197 -6.47 10.54 20.13
N GLN A 198 -5.61 9.80 20.84
CA GLN A 198 -5.66 9.72 22.30
C GLN A 198 -5.48 11.11 22.93
N LYS A 199 -4.47 11.89 22.53
CA LYS A 199 -4.26 13.27 23.01
C LYS A 199 -5.43 14.20 22.66
N LEU A 200 -5.99 14.08 21.48
CA LEU A 200 -7.16 14.84 21.05
C LEU A 200 -8.35 14.58 21.98
N TRP A 201 -8.69 13.31 22.21
CA TRP A 201 -9.79 12.95 23.10
C TRP A 201 -9.53 13.36 24.56
N LEU A 202 -8.31 13.22 25.08
CA LEU A 202 -7.96 13.73 26.41
C LEU A 202 -8.18 15.25 26.54
N SER A 203 -7.86 16.00 25.51
CA SER A 203 -8.06 17.44 25.48
C SER A 203 -9.55 17.81 25.42
N ILE A 204 -10.31 17.17 24.53
CA ILE A 204 -11.77 17.39 24.41
C ILE A 204 -12.47 17.02 25.73
N LEU A 205 -12.17 15.85 26.30
CA LEU A 205 -12.78 15.39 27.55
C LEU A 205 -12.42 16.28 28.73
N SER A 206 -11.15 16.73 28.81
CA SER A 206 -10.73 17.66 29.86
C SER A 206 -11.48 18.97 29.75
N TRP A 207 -11.64 19.46 28.53
CA TRP A 207 -12.41 20.70 28.27
C TRP A 207 -13.88 20.50 28.63
N VAL A 208 -14.58 19.49 28.13
CA VAL A 208 -16.01 19.25 28.36
C VAL A 208 -16.31 18.97 29.84
N SER A 209 -15.53 18.12 30.49
CA SER A 209 -15.75 17.75 31.91
C SER A 209 -15.33 18.82 32.91
N GLN A 210 -14.60 19.85 32.46
CA GLN A 210 -13.97 20.88 33.30
C GLN A 210 -13.02 20.27 34.35
N LYS A 211 -12.37 19.14 34.01
CA LYS A 211 -11.43 18.40 34.86
C LYS A 211 -10.23 17.96 34.03
N THR A 212 -9.10 17.77 34.66
CA THR A 212 -7.95 17.14 34.02
C THR A 212 -8.21 15.66 33.82
N VAL A 213 -8.19 15.22 32.55
CA VAL A 213 -8.29 13.80 32.14
C VAL A 213 -6.93 13.39 31.58
N THR A 214 -6.37 12.30 32.14
CA THR A 214 -4.96 11.94 31.91
C THR A 214 -4.76 10.63 31.15
N SER A 215 -5.79 9.81 31.00
CA SER A 215 -5.71 8.55 30.29
C SER A 215 -7.02 8.19 29.63
N ILE A 216 -6.96 7.66 28.42
CA ILE A 216 -8.07 7.03 27.70
C ILE A 216 -7.47 5.95 26.80
N GLU A 217 -8.10 4.80 26.76
CA GLU A 217 -7.63 3.65 25.97
C GLU A 217 -8.78 2.99 25.22
N TRP A 218 -8.49 2.47 24.05
CA TRP A 218 -9.42 1.66 23.26
C TRP A 218 -8.63 0.63 22.45
N THR A 219 -9.32 -0.41 22.02
CA THR A 219 -8.76 -1.37 21.05
C THR A 219 -9.08 -0.87 19.63
N PRO A 220 -8.10 -0.64 18.76
CA PRO A 220 -8.34 -0.33 17.36
C PRO A 220 -9.12 -1.45 16.66
N ALA A 221 -9.89 -1.11 15.62
CA ALA A 221 -10.65 -2.08 14.84
C ALA A 221 -9.74 -3.01 14.00
N VAL A 222 -8.54 -2.57 13.70
CA VAL A 222 -7.51 -3.30 12.95
C VAL A 222 -6.18 -3.13 13.66
N ASN A 223 -5.45 -4.22 13.86
CA ASN A 223 -4.19 -4.23 14.61
C ASN A 223 -3.14 -5.06 13.92
N PRO A 224 -1.84 -4.78 14.10
CA PRO A 224 -0.78 -5.71 13.79
C PRO A 224 -0.98 -7.03 14.56
N ASN A 225 -0.71 -8.15 13.90
CA ASN A 225 -0.91 -9.49 14.50
C ASN A 225 -0.01 -9.76 15.71
N TYR A 226 1.17 -9.12 15.74
CA TYR A 226 2.13 -9.22 16.86
C TYR A 226 2.65 -7.83 17.24
N THR A 227 3.14 -7.71 18.46
CA THR A 227 3.90 -6.53 18.88
C THR A 227 5.32 -6.55 18.33
N ALA A 228 6.00 -5.40 18.31
CA ALA A 228 7.35 -5.24 17.74
C ALA A 228 8.38 -6.21 18.34
N ALA A 229 8.31 -6.48 19.66
CA ALA A 229 9.25 -7.32 20.40
C ALA A 229 8.77 -8.77 20.60
N GLU A 230 7.58 -9.09 20.12
CA GLU A 230 6.99 -10.40 20.36
C GLU A 230 7.72 -11.51 19.58
N GLN A 231 7.98 -12.62 20.24
CA GLN A 231 8.55 -13.79 19.58
C GLN A 231 7.50 -14.47 18.72
N LEU A 232 7.83 -14.70 17.46
CA LEU A 232 6.97 -15.41 16.54
C LEU A 232 6.85 -16.91 16.93
N ALA A 233 5.65 -17.44 16.80
CA ALA A 233 5.41 -18.87 16.95
C ALA A 233 6.08 -19.65 15.80
N ASP A 234 6.39 -20.92 15.99
CA ASP A 234 7.05 -21.77 14.98
C ASP A 234 6.26 -21.88 13.66
N ASN A 235 4.94 -21.79 13.74
CA ASN A 235 4.04 -21.81 12.58
C ASN A 235 3.59 -20.43 12.09
N ALA A 236 4.18 -19.34 12.57
CA ALA A 236 3.71 -17.97 12.29
C ALA A 236 3.67 -17.66 10.78
N TYR A 237 4.64 -18.16 10.01
CA TYR A 237 4.68 -17.94 8.56
C TYR A 237 3.52 -18.65 7.84
N SER A 238 3.28 -19.93 8.15
CA SER A 238 2.16 -20.67 7.57
C SER A 238 0.81 -20.13 8.01
N GLU A 239 0.71 -19.64 9.23
CA GLU A 239 -0.51 -18.99 9.73
C GLU A 239 -0.76 -17.65 9.02
N ALA A 240 0.28 -16.83 8.80
CA ALA A 240 0.16 -15.60 8.04
C ALA A 240 -0.31 -15.86 6.59
N VAL A 241 0.23 -16.88 5.94
CA VAL A 241 -0.21 -17.32 4.61
C VAL A 241 -1.66 -17.81 4.63
N ARG A 242 -2.07 -18.57 5.65
CA ARG A 242 -3.44 -19.04 5.81
C ARG A 242 -4.43 -17.87 5.91
N LEU A 243 -4.17 -16.93 6.81
CA LEU A 243 -5.02 -15.74 7.00
C LEU A 243 -5.14 -14.92 5.72
N ASN A 244 -4.03 -14.74 5.01
CA ASN A 244 -4.04 -14.00 3.74
C ASN A 244 -4.80 -14.74 2.63
N THR A 245 -4.67 -16.07 2.55
CA THR A 245 -5.42 -16.87 1.56
C THR A 245 -6.93 -16.81 1.84
N GLU A 246 -7.33 -16.86 3.11
CA GLU A 246 -8.73 -16.68 3.50
C GLU A 246 -9.25 -15.27 3.16
N TRP A 247 -8.40 -14.25 3.29
CA TRP A 247 -8.77 -12.91 2.83
C TRP A 247 -9.06 -12.86 1.33
N TYR A 248 -8.25 -13.52 0.48
CA TYR A 248 -8.53 -13.65 -0.95
C TYR A 248 -9.90 -14.25 -1.20
N ILE A 249 -10.17 -15.40 -0.58
CA ILE A 249 -11.42 -16.15 -0.76
C ILE A 249 -12.63 -15.32 -0.35
N ASN A 250 -12.52 -14.64 0.79
CA ASN A 250 -13.64 -13.88 1.35
C ASN A 250 -13.86 -12.54 0.65
N ASN A 251 -12.82 -11.96 0.04
CA ASN A 251 -12.91 -10.58 -0.43
C ASN A 251 -12.53 -10.37 -1.89
N MET A 252 -11.61 -11.15 -2.47
CA MET A 252 -10.98 -10.76 -3.75
C MET A 252 -11.38 -11.64 -4.93
N ILE A 253 -11.91 -12.82 -4.71
CA ILE A 253 -12.35 -13.69 -5.81
C ILE A 253 -13.63 -13.14 -6.43
N ASP A 254 -13.68 -13.04 -7.76
CA ASP A 254 -14.91 -12.71 -8.47
C ASP A 254 -15.93 -13.85 -8.26
N PRO A 255 -17.16 -13.55 -7.81
CA PRO A 255 -18.19 -14.57 -7.56
C PRO A 255 -18.55 -15.43 -8.79
N ASN A 256 -18.26 -14.94 -10.00
CA ASN A 256 -18.48 -15.67 -11.25
C ASN A 256 -17.27 -16.53 -11.65
N GLY A 257 -16.21 -16.54 -10.84
CA GLY A 257 -14.95 -17.25 -11.17
C GLY A 257 -14.09 -16.54 -12.22
N SER A 258 -14.38 -15.26 -12.49
CA SER A 258 -13.72 -14.46 -13.54
C SER A 258 -12.49 -13.70 -13.02
N GLY A 259 -11.65 -14.36 -12.22
CA GLY A 259 -10.39 -13.82 -11.76
C GLY A 259 -10.41 -13.22 -10.35
N ILE A 260 -9.34 -12.49 -10.05
CA ILE A 260 -9.07 -11.89 -8.75
C ILE A 260 -9.11 -10.37 -8.90
N TYR A 261 -9.91 -9.70 -8.06
CA TYR A 261 -10.01 -8.24 -8.01
C TYR A 261 -8.69 -7.62 -7.53
N GLN A 262 -8.45 -6.38 -7.95
CA GLN A 262 -7.18 -5.72 -7.74
C GLN A 262 -6.89 -5.37 -6.27
N CYS A 263 -7.68 -4.49 -5.66
CA CYS A 263 -7.32 -3.91 -4.36
C CYS A 263 -8.49 -3.28 -3.60
N PHE A 264 -8.26 -3.02 -2.31
CA PHE A 264 -8.95 -1.93 -1.61
C PHE A 264 -8.08 -0.69 -1.70
N LEU A 265 -8.66 0.40 -2.23
CA LEU A 265 -7.95 1.65 -2.52
C LEU A 265 -7.75 2.49 -1.24
N SER A 266 -6.69 3.30 -1.23
CA SER A 266 -6.41 4.32 -0.22
C SER A 266 -6.31 5.70 -0.89
N GLY A 267 -5.67 6.67 -0.27
CA GLY A 267 -5.39 7.96 -0.89
C GLY A 267 -6.66 8.64 -1.45
N GLY A 268 -7.54 9.10 -0.60
CA GLY A 268 -8.76 9.80 -1.00
C GLY A 268 -9.97 8.91 -1.36
N CYS A 269 -9.83 7.60 -1.32
CA CYS A 269 -10.85 6.63 -1.72
C CYS A 269 -11.66 6.04 -0.55
N PHE A 270 -11.88 6.82 0.51
CA PHE A 270 -12.68 6.44 1.67
C PHE A 270 -14.10 7.02 1.60
N ASN A 271 -15.08 6.28 2.12
CA ASN A 271 -16.42 6.82 2.34
C ASN A 271 -16.53 7.54 3.71
N ALA A 272 -17.67 8.11 4.02
CA ALA A 272 -17.90 8.86 5.26
C ALA A 272 -17.73 8.03 6.56
N TYR A 273 -17.73 6.72 6.45
CA TYR A 273 -17.53 5.78 7.56
C TYR A 273 -16.10 5.25 7.64
N GLY A 274 -15.17 5.79 6.83
CA GLY A 274 -13.78 5.35 6.76
C GLY A 274 -13.58 4.00 6.09
N GLU A 275 -14.56 3.50 5.32
CA GLU A 275 -14.39 2.29 4.53
C GLU A 275 -13.74 2.60 3.19
N GLN A 276 -12.82 1.73 2.80
CA GLN A 276 -12.10 1.82 1.54
C GLN A 276 -12.95 1.38 0.35
N ALA A 277 -12.85 2.10 -0.75
CA ALA A 277 -13.42 1.65 -2.02
C ALA A 277 -12.65 0.42 -2.52
N LYS A 278 -13.39 -0.57 -3.06
CA LYS A 278 -12.82 -1.76 -3.68
C LYS A 278 -12.71 -1.55 -5.19
N SER A 279 -11.51 -1.69 -5.73
CA SER A 279 -11.29 -1.80 -7.17
C SER A 279 -11.62 -3.23 -7.61
N LYS A 280 -12.63 -3.35 -8.47
CA LYS A 280 -13.03 -4.62 -9.09
C LYS A 280 -12.33 -4.86 -10.42
N GLY A 281 -11.32 -4.07 -10.75
CA GLY A 281 -10.48 -4.30 -11.92
C GLY A 281 -9.74 -5.63 -11.78
N VAL A 282 -9.67 -6.38 -12.87
CA VAL A 282 -8.94 -7.65 -12.94
C VAL A 282 -7.70 -7.41 -13.78
N ARG A 283 -6.52 -7.39 -13.14
CA ARG A 283 -5.22 -7.11 -13.77
C ARG A 283 -4.43 -8.39 -14.01
N ALA A 284 -3.60 -8.38 -15.03
CA ALA A 284 -2.79 -9.54 -15.40
C ALA A 284 -1.76 -9.92 -14.33
N ASP A 285 -1.03 -8.93 -13.80
CA ASP A 285 -0.04 -9.13 -12.74
C ASP A 285 -0.70 -9.64 -11.45
N CYS A 286 -1.72 -8.94 -10.96
CA CYS A 286 -2.42 -9.33 -9.74
C CYS A 286 -2.96 -10.77 -9.81
N ASN A 287 -3.47 -11.18 -10.98
CA ASN A 287 -3.95 -12.56 -11.15
C ASN A 287 -2.81 -13.57 -11.19
N GLY A 288 -1.77 -13.33 -12.00
CA GLY A 288 -0.63 -14.24 -12.09
C GLY A 288 0.09 -14.45 -10.76
N GLU A 289 0.40 -13.36 -10.05
CA GLU A 289 1.06 -13.39 -8.74
C GLU A 289 0.18 -14.11 -7.70
N SER A 290 -1.11 -13.77 -7.63
CA SER A 290 -2.04 -14.41 -6.69
C SER A 290 -2.24 -15.91 -6.96
N ILE A 291 -2.25 -16.34 -8.23
CA ILE A 291 -2.27 -17.76 -8.60
C ILE A 291 -1.08 -18.49 -7.98
N GLY A 292 0.13 -17.94 -8.11
CA GLY A 292 1.34 -18.51 -7.53
C GLY A 292 1.25 -18.61 -6.00
N ALA A 293 0.81 -17.54 -5.35
CA ALA A 293 0.68 -17.48 -3.89
C ALA A 293 -0.36 -18.49 -3.35
N ILE A 294 -1.56 -18.52 -3.93
CA ILE A 294 -2.63 -19.43 -3.51
C ILE A 294 -2.24 -20.91 -3.78
N ALA A 295 -1.56 -21.18 -4.90
CA ALA A 295 -1.06 -22.53 -5.19
C ALA A 295 -0.03 -22.99 -4.13
N LEU A 296 0.92 -22.13 -3.77
CA LEU A 296 1.89 -22.41 -2.70
C LEU A 296 1.21 -22.59 -1.33
N ALA A 297 0.24 -21.75 -1.01
CA ALA A 297 -0.58 -21.90 0.20
C ALA A 297 -1.23 -23.29 0.24
N GLY A 298 -1.79 -23.74 -0.88
CA GLY A 298 -2.34 -25.07 -1.03
C GLY A 298 -1.31 -26.20 -0.80
N VAL A 299 -0.03 -25.95 -1.10
CA VAL A 299 1.06 -26.88 -0.84
C VAL A 299 1.43 -26.93 0.63
N ILE A 300 1.76 -25.77 1.23
CA ILE A 300 2.27 -25.73 2.62
C ILE A 300 1.20 -26.09 3.66
N LEU A 301 -0.06 -25.78 3.37
CA LEU A 301 -1.21 -26.07 4.24
C LEU A 301 -1.89 -27.40 3.91
N ASN A 302 -1.40 -28.13 2.89
CA ASN A 302 -1.99 -29.37 2.38
C ASN A 302 -3.50 -29.22 2.08
N ASN A 303 -3.89 -28.10 1.47
CA ASN A 303 -5.28 -27.78 1.18
C ASN A 303 -5.57 -27.92 -0.32
N GLN A 304 -6.45 -28.86 -0.67
CA GLN A 304 -6.79 -29.14 -2.07
C GLN A 304 -7.69 -28.03 -2.67
N GLU A 305 -8.57 -27.44 -1.88
CA GLU A 305 -9.46 -26.36 -2.35
C GLU A 305 -8.65 -25.12 -2.82
N TYR A 306 -7.56 -24.80 -2.13
CA TYR A 306 -6.66 -23.72 -2.55
C TYR A 306 -5.93 -24.06 -3.87
N LYS A 307 -5.50 -25.32 -4.04
CA LYS A 307 -4.90 -25.76 -5.30
C LYS A 307 -5.89 -25.72 -6.45
N ASP A 308 -7.13 -26.17 -6.21
CA ASP A 308 -8.19 -26.15 -7.21
C ASP A 308 -8.56 -24.71 -7.58
N LEU A 309 -8.63 -23.79 -6.61
CA LEU A 309 -8.85 -22.38 -6.85
C LEU A 309 -7.75 -21.79 -7.73
N ALA A 310 -6.48 -22.00 -7.38
CA ALA A 310 -5.33 -21.52 -8.15
C ALA A 310 -5.35 -22.08 -9.59
N TYR A 311 -5.62 -23.38 -9.74
CA TYR A 311 -5.72 -24.02 -11.07
C TYR A 311 -6.86 -23.41 -11.90
N ASN A 312 -8.05 -23.27 -11.33
CA ASN A 312 -9.20 -22.72 -12.04
C ASN A 312 -8.97 -21.26 -12.44
N THR A 313 -8.39 -20.44 -11.56
CA THR A 313 -8.04 -19.05 -11.88
C THR A 313 -6.97 -18.97 -12.98
N MET A 314 -5.94 -19.82 -12.92
CA MET A 314 -4.91 -19.91 -13.97
C MET A 314 -5.52 -20.31 -15.31
N LYS A 315 -6.35 -21.33 -15.32
CA LYS A 315 -7.06 -21.78 -16.52
C LYS A 315 -7.92 -20.65 -17.10
N TRP A 316 -8.76 -20.03 -16.27
CA TRP A 316 -9.58 -18.89 -16.71
C TRP A 316 -8.70 -17.76 -17.29
N MET A 317 -7.65 -17.35 -16.58
CA MET A 317 -6.76 -16.27 -17.02
C MET A 317 -6.18 -16.56 -18.42
N LEU A 318 -5.72 -17.79 -18.66
CA LEU A 318 -4.99 -18.13 -19.88
C LEU A 318 -5.88 -18.56 -21.04
N THR A 319 -7.12 -19.04 -20.77
CA THR A 319 -8.00 -19.59 -21.83
C THR A 319 -9.28 -18.83 -22.07
N GLU A 320 -9.71 -17.95 -21.14
CA GLU A 320 -11.01 -17.28 -21.22
C GLU A 320 -10.90 -15.76 -21.08
N SER A 321 -9.96 -15.24 -20.26
CA SER A 321 -9.83 -13.81 -20.04
C SER A 321 -9.48 -13.05 -21.31
N LYS A 322 -9.97 -11.83 -21.44
CA LYS A 322 -9.57 -10.92 -22.53
C LYS A 322 -8.08 -10.55 -22.44
N MET A 323 -7.48 -10.62 -21.25
CA MET A 323 -6.06 -10.27 -21.06
C MET A 323 -5.13 -11.17 -21.86
N ALA A 324 -5.47 -12.44 -22.03
CA ALA A 324 -4.62 -13.43 -22.70
C ALA A 324 -5.16 -13.88 -24.08
N ASN A 325 -6.39 -13.51 -24.44
CA ASN A 325 -7.06 -14.00 -25.64
C ASN A 325 -7.31 -12.89 -26.68
N GLY A 326 -8.04 -13.21 -27.75
CA GLY A 326 -8.20 -12.32 -28.92
C GLY A 326 -6.88 -12.12 -29.66
N ASP A 327 -6.48 -10.88 -29.94
CA ASP A 327 -5.23 -10.54 -30.65
C ASP A 327 -3.98 -11.13 -29.99
N ARG A 328 -4.01 -11.37 -28.68
CA ARG A 328 -2.89 -11.91 -27.89
C ARG A 328 -2.75 -13.42 -27.95
N ALA A 329 -3.79 -14.09 -28.46
CA ALA A 329 -3.78 -15.53 -28.74
C ALA A 329 -3.73 -15.84 -30.24
N ASP A 330 -3.80 -14.82 -31.11
CA ASP A 330 -3.69 -14.96 -32.56
C ASP A 330 -2.21 -14.99 -33.00
N PRO A 331 -1.69 -16.13 -33.48
CA PRO A 331 -0.29 -16.27 -33.88
C PRO A 331 0.14 -15.34 -35.01
N THR A 332 -0.81 -14.81 -35.78
CA THR A 332 -0.53 -13.89 -36.88
C THR A 332 -0.47 -12.43 -36.47
N ASN A 333 -0.88 -12.14 -35.24
CA ASN A 333 -0.90 -10.78 -34.69
C ASN A 333 0.43 -10.46 -33.99
N SER A 334 0.93 -9.25 -34.20
CA SER A 334 2.16 -8.78 -33.54
C SER A 334 2.07 -8.68 -32.01
N GLN A 335 0.87 -8.72 -31.42
CA GLN A 335 0.61 -8.75 -29.98
C GLN A 335 0.62 -10.18 -29.39
N TYR A 336 0.81 -11.20 -30.22
CA TYR A 336 0.79 -12.61 -29.81
C TYR A 336 1.75 -12.89 -28.65
N GLY A 337 1.25 -13.52 -27.60
CA GLY A 337 1.98 -13.84 -26.38
C GLY A 337 1.82 -12.82 -25.25
N LEU A 338 1.58 -11.56 -25.52
CA LEU A 338 1.47 -10.51 -24.50
C LEU A 338 0.23 -10.70 -23.60
N PHE A 339 0.29 -10.16 -22.38
CA PHE A 339 -0.88 -9.97 -21.52
C PHE A 339 -1.25 -8.49 -21.48
N SER A 340 -2.52 -8.16 -21.78
CA SER A 340 -2.99 -6.79 -21.59
C SER A 340 -3.12 -6.43 -20.11
N TRP A 341 -3.09 -5.14 -19.84
CA TRP A 341 -3.09 -4.61 -18.46
C TRP A 341 -4.30 -5.07 -17.65
N TYR A 342 -5.52 -4.89 -18.18
CA TYR A 342 -6.78 -5.29 -17.54
C TYR A 342 -7.64 -6.18 -18.43
N ASP A 343 -8.52 -6.96 -17.79
CA ASP A 343 -9.63 -7.67 -18.44
C ASP A 343 -10.81 -6.71 -18.74
N ASP A 344 -10.50 -5.56 -19.36
CA ASP A 344 -11.43 -4.49 -19.68
C ASP A 344 -11.11 -3.92 -21.05
N ASP A 345 -12.13 -3.71 -21.90
CA ASP A 345 -11.98 -3.26 -23.27
C ASP A 345 -11.20 -1.93 -23.41
N ALA A 346 -11.27 -1.06 -22.38
CA ALA A 346 -10.53 0.20 -22.36
C ALA A 346 -9.00 0.02 -22.30
N TYR A 347 -8.53 -1.12 -21.77
CA TYR A 347 -7.11 -1.36 -21.50
C TYR A 347 -6.51 -2.55 -22.25
N LEU A 348 -7.26 -3.19 -23.16
CA LEU A 348 -6.80 -4.36 -23.93
C LEU A 348 -5.60 -4.08 -24.84
N LYS A 349 -5.32 -2.82 -25.12
CA LYS A 349 -4.19 -2.39 -25.95
C LYS A 349 -3.06 -1.73 -25.15
N SER A 350 -3.03 -1.94 -23.84
CA SER A 350 -1.98 -1.42 -22.96
C SER A 350 -1.15 -2.57 -22.41
N TYR A 351 0.17 -2.55 -22.63
CA TYR A 351 1.10 -3.62 -22.31
C TYR A 351 2.26 -3.09 -21.45
N TYR A 352 2.11 -3.13 -20.14
CA TYR A 352 3.20 -2.83 -19.22
C TYR A 352 4.18 -4.00 -19.13
N GLY A 353 5.49 -3.71 -19.13
CA GLY A 353 6.54 -4.73 -19.07
C GLY A 353 6.59 -5.44 -17.73
N ASP A 354 6.52 -4.67 -16.66
CA ASP A 354 6.53 -5.17 -15.29
C ASP A 354 5.29 -5.99 -14.94
N ASP A 355 4.09 -5.57 -15.40
CA ASP A 355 2.86 -6.36 -15.20
C ASP A 355 2.94 -7.71 -15.89
N ASN A 356 3.44 -7.73 -17.14
CA ASN A 356 3.66 -8.99 -17.87
C ASN A 356 4.67 -9.89 -17.15
N ALA A 357 5.79 -9.32 -16.68
CA ALA A 357 6.82 -10.08 -15.99
C ALA A 357 6.30 -10.70 -14.67
N LYS A 358 5.59 -9.92 -13.87
CA LYS A 358 4.98 -10.39 -12.61
C LYS A 358 3.97 -11.49 -12.86
N ALA A 359 3.11 -11.33 -13.88
CA ALA A 359 2.18 -12.37 -14.28
C ALA A 359 2.91 -13.66 -14.67
N ILE A 360 3.95 -13.59 -15.49
CA ILE A 360 4.75 -14.74 -15.93
C ILE A 360 5.40 -15.44 -14.73
N LEU A 361 6.06 -14.70 -13.83
CA LEU A 361 6.72 -15.26 -12.64
C LEU A 361 5.72 -15.98 -11.72
N GLY A 362 4.56 -15.40 -11.52
CA GLY A 362 3.49 -16.01 -10.73
C GLY A 362 2.91 -17.27 -11.39
N LEU A 363 2.74 -17.27 -12.72
CA LEU A 363 2.29 -18.45 -13.47
C LEU A 363 3.31 -19.59 -13.47
N ILE A 364 4.61 -19.27 -13.58
CA ILE A 364 5.69 -20.26 -13.45
C ILE A 364 5.64 -20.93 -12.07
N LEU A 365 5.52 -20.11 -11.03
CA LEU A 365 5.46 -20.59 -9.65
C LEU A 365 4.19 -21.42 -9.39
N GLY A 366 3.05 -20.96 -9.89
CA GLY A 366 1.77 -21.67 -9.82
C GLY A 366 1.81 -23.01 -10.54
N SER A 367 2.36 -23.09 -11.77
CA SER A 367 2.53 -24.33 -12.51
C SER A 367 3.40 -25.33 -11.76
N ALA A 368 4.49 -24.87 -11.14
CA ALA A 368 5.38 -25.71 -10.34
C ALA A 368 4.67 -26.24 -9.08
N ALA A 369 3.93 -25.38 -8.36
CA ALA A 369 3.20 -25.74 -7.16
C ALA A 369 2.06 -26.75 -7.45
N LEU A 370 1.35 -26.57 -8.56
CA LEU A 370 0.29 -27.45 -9.03
C LEU A 370 0.82 -28.72 -9.73
N LYS A 371 2.13 -28.76 -10.03
CA LYS A 371 2.79 -29.86 -10.76
C LYS A 371 2.14 -30.11 -12.13
N THR A 372 1.80 -29.06 -12.86
CA THR A 372 1.18 -29.14 -14.17
C THR A 372 2.10 -28.56 -15.25
N ALA A 373 2.08 -29.17 -16.45
CA ALA A 373 2.73 -28.65 -17.65
C ALA A 373 1.70 -28.18 -18.70
N GLU A 374 0.42 -28.15 -18.34
CA GLU A 374 -0.68 -27.82 -19.25
C GLU A 374 -0.53 -26.43 -19.87
N PHE A 375 0.02 -25.49 -19.11
CA PHE A 375 0.14 -24.09 -19.50
C PHE A 375 1.54 -23.70 -20.00
N ASP A 376 2.50 -24.64 -20.07
CA ASP A 376 3.91 -24.36 -20.44
C ASP A 376 4.03 -23.67 -21.81
N LYS A 377 3.21 -24.08 -22.79
CA LYS A 377 3.19 -23.41 -24.09
C LYS A 377 2.80 -21.95 -23.99
N ARG A 378 1.73 -21.64 -23.25
CA ARG A 378 1.23 -20.28 -23.10
C ARG A 378 2.21 -19.39 -22.32
N ILE A 379 2.87 -19.96 -21.32
CA ILE A 379 3.94 -19.28 -20.56
C ILE A 379 5.14 -19.00 -21.47
N SER A 380 5.56 -19.97 -22.29
CA SER A 380 6.62 -19.78 -23.29
C SER A 380 6.30 -18.65 -24.28
N GLU A 381 5.08 -18.65 -24.80
CA GLU A 381 4.58 -17.59 -25.68
C GLU A 381 4.58 -16.21 -25.01
N ALA A 382 4.25 -16.15 -23.70
CA ALA A 382 4.26 -14.90 -22.96
C ALA A 382 5.70 -14.36 -22.75
N ILE A 383 6.66 -15.23 -22.44
CA ILE A 383 8.08 -14.84 -22.35
C ILE A 383 8.57 -14.32 -23.72
N LEU A 384 8.31 -15.07 -24.80
CA LEU A 384 8.75 -14.71 -26.15
C LEU A 384 8.03 -13.49 -26.70
N GLY A 385 6.75 -13.29 -26.40
CA GLY A 385 6.00 -12.10 -26.79
C GLY A 385 6.60 -10.82 -26.18
N ASN A 386 6.99 -10.88 -24.90
CA ASN A 386 7.70 -9.77 -24.27
C ASN A 386 9.12 -9.63 -24.83
N PHE A 387 9.84 -10.71 -25.08
CA PHE A 387 11.17 -10.69 -25.69
C PHE A 387 11.15 -10.07 -27.10
N ARG A 388 10.13 -10.39 -27.93
CA ARG A 388 9.91 -9.76 -29.24
C ARG A 388 9.76 -8.24 -29.17
N THR A 389 9.28 -7.72 -28.05
CA THR A 389 9.09 -6.28 -27.86
C THR A 389 10.26 -5.61 -27.13
N SER A 390 11.24 -6.37 -26.65
CA SER A 390 12.51 -5.85 -26.14
C SER A 390 13.47 -5.55 -27.28
N GLY A 391 14.18 -4.41 -27.16
CA GLY A 391 15.15 -4.00 -28.19
C GLY A 391 16.47 -4.75 -28.11
N THR A 392 17.37 -4.45 -29.06
CA THR A 392 18.71 -5.08 -29.16
C THR A 392 19.59 -4.83 -27.93
N ASN A 393 19.35 -3.76 -27.19
CA ASN A 393 20.04 -3.42 -25.93
C ASN A 393 19.35 -3.95 -24.68
N GLY A 394 18.35 -4.82 -24.82
CA GLY A 394 17.64 -5.45 -23.69
C GLY A 394 16.57 -4.59 -23.00
N PHE A 395 16.38 -3.34 -23.44
CA PHE A 395 15.33 -2.47 -22.89
C PHE A 395 14.04 -2.57 -23.70
N ARG A 396 12.91 -2.50 -23.00
CA ARG A 396 11.57 -2.51 -23.61
C ARG A 396 10.88 -1.14 -23.47
N GLY A 397 10.99 -0.52 -22.34
CA GLY A 397 10.23 0.66 -21.90
C GLY A 397 9.07 0.26 -20.98
N SER A 398 8.42 1.24 -20.39
CA SER A 398 7.37 1.00 -19.39
C SER A 398 6.11 0.37 -19.99
N ASN A 399 5.48 1.06 -20.92
CA ASN A 399 4.24 0.63 -21.56
C ASN A 399 4.36 0.68 -23.08
N LEU A 400 3.76 -0.29 -23.76
CA LEU A 400 3.62 -0.31 -25.20
C LEU A 400 2.15 -0.31 -25.61
N SER A 401 1.80 0.53 -26.58
CA SER A 401 0.46 0.55 -27.17
C SER A 401 0.30 -0.60 -28.17
N GLY A 402 -0.78 -1.36 -28.07
CA GLY A 402 -1.14 -2.40 -29.03
C GLY A 402 -1.32 -1.88 -30.43
N ASP A 403 -1.89 -0.69 -30.60
CA ASP A 403 -2.04 -0.05 -31.92
C ASP A 403 -0.68 0.26 -32.57
N ASP A 404 0.31 0.67 -31.74
CA ASP A 404 1.66 0.90 -32.20
C ASP A 404 2.38 -0.41 -32.59
N ILE A 405 2.16 -1.47 -31.77
CA ILE A 405 2.74 -2.80 -32.05
C ILE A 405 2.20 -3.35 -33.37
N VAL A 406 0.89 -3.25 -33.59
CA VAL A 406 0.27 -3.70 -34.85
C VAL A 406 0.74 -2.87 -36.04
N ARG A 407 0.80 -1.55 -35.91
CA ARG A 407 1.21 -0.64 -36.98
C ARG A 407 2.66 -0.84 -37.42
N ASN A 408 3.56 -1.05 -36.48
CA ASN A 408 5.00 -1.13 -36.76
C ASN A 408 5.49 -2.56 -37.01
N GLY A 409 4.73 -3.57 -36.58
CA GLY A 409 5.18 -4.96 -36.54
C GLY A 409 6.07 -5.27 -35.33
N TRP A 410 6.07 -6.51 -34.86
CA TRP A 410 6.93 -6.93 -33.74
C TRP A 410 8.42 -6.89 -34.14
N GLU A 411 8.77 -7.12 -35.39
CA GLU A 411 10.14 -7.11 -35.91
C GLU A 411 10.80 -5.73 -35.72
N TYR A 412 10.02 -4.65 -35.82
CA TYR A 412 10.51 -3.30 -35.51
C TYR A 412 10.97 -3.20 -34.09
N TYR A 413 10.18 -3.69 -33.12
CA TYR A 413 10.54 -3.63 -31.70
C TYR A 413 11.74 -4.53 -31.40
N TYR A 414 11.79 -5.71 -31.99
CA TYR A 414 12.85 -6.69 -31.80
C TYR A 414 14.22 -6.19 -32.31
N ASN A 415 14.23 -5.43 -33.40
CA ASN A 415 15.44 -4.95 -34.09
C ASN A 415 15.83 -3.51 -33.73
N ARG A 416 14.97 -2.76 -33.06
CA ARG A 416 15.29 -1.38 -32.62
C ARG A 416 16.29 -1.40 -31.46
N THR A 417 17.00 -0.26 -31.32
CA THR A 417 17.80 0.05 -30.10
C THR A 417 17.10 1.21 -29.40
N PRO A 418 16.19 0.95 -28.44
CA PRO A 418 15.48 2.02 -27.73
C PRO A 418 16.42 2.80 -26.82
N SER A 419 16.04 4.04 -26.50
CA SER A 419 16.69 4.77 -25.41
C SER A 419 16.47 4.00 -24.09
N PRO A 420 17.54 3.73 -23.31
CA PRO A 420 17.39 3.01 -22.06
C PRO A 420 16.46 3.73 -21.07
N LEU A 421 15.54 3.00 -20.49
CA LEU A 421 14.74 3.45 -19.36
C LEU A 421 15.42 2.98 -18.07
N TYR A 422 16.23 3.83 -17.46
CA TYR A 422 16.99 3.51 -16.26
C TYR A 422 16.09 3.46 -14.99
N ARG A 423 15.03 2.63 -15.06
CA ARG A 423 14.10 2.32 -13.97
C ARG A 423 13.95 0.81 -13.85
N PRO A 424 14.64 0.15 -12.91
CA PRO A 424 14.51 -1.30 -12.69
C PRO A 424 13.08 -1.78 -12.50
N HIS A 425 12.22 -0.93 -11.94
CA HIS A 425 10.79 -1.20 -11.81
C HIS A 425 10.15 -1.79 -13.08
N PHE A 426 10.44 -1.21 -14.25
CA PHE A 426 9.84 -1.62 -15.51
C PHE A 426 10.60 -2.70 -16.27
N GLU A 427 11.90 -2.88 -15.99
CA GLU A 427 12.77 -3.72 -16.81
C GLU A 427 13.28 -4.98 -16.09
N ALA A 428 13.60 -4.88 -14.78
CA ALA A 428 14.36 -5.91 -14.07
C ALA A 428 13.64 -7.27 -14.02
N LEU A 429 12.33 -7.27 -13.79
CA LEU A 429 11.57 -8.54 -13.69
C LEU A 429 11.39 -9.21 -15.06
N LEU A 430 11.36 -8.47 -16.17
CA LEU A 430 11.44 -9.07 -17.51
C LEU A 430 12.78 -9.75 -17.72
N TRP A 431 13.88 -9.11 -17.30
CA TRP A 431 15.21 -9.74 -17.35
C TRP A 431 15.27 -11.01 -16.50
N ALA A 432 14.63 -11.02 -15.33
CA ALA A 432 14.50 -12.23 -14.54
C ALA A 432 13.77 -13.34 -15.33
N CYS A 433 12.64 -13.05 -15.97
CA CYS A 433 11.93 -14.00 -16.81
C CYS A 433 12.83 -14.57 -17.93
N TYR A 434 13.63 -13.73 -18.59
CA TYR A 434 14.52 -14.15 -19.67
C TYR A 434 15.69 -14.99 -19.17
N LEU A 435 16.29 -14.68 -18.01
CA LEU A 435 17.34 -15.48 -17.38
C LEU A 435 16.82 -16.85 -16.94
N TRP A 436 15.62 -16.90 -16.36
CA TRP A 436 14.97 -18.16 -16.01
C TRP A 436 14.71 -19.02 -17.25
N ALA A 437 14.17 -18.41 -18.31
CA ALA A 437 13.93 -19.14 -19.57
C ALA A 437 15.23 -19.60 -20.24
N TYR A 438 16.29 -18.79 -20.17
CA TYR A 438 17.61 -19.20 -20.64
C TYR A 438 18.14 -20.43 -19.91
N ASP A 439 18.06 -20.47 -18.58
CA ASP A 439 18.49 -21.65 -17.80
C ASP A 439 17.74 -22.93 -18.22
N LYS A 440 16.43 -22.81 -18.50
CA LYS A 440 15.60 -23.95 -18.87
C LYS A 440 15.79 -24.41 -20.33
N THR A 441 16.24 -23.54 -21.21
CA THR A 441 16.16 -23.74 -22.67
C THR A 441 17.51 -23.66 -23.38
N GLY A 442 18.48 -22.97 -22.80
CA GLY A 442 19.77 -22.67 -23.42
C GLY A 442 19.69 -21.68 -24.59
N TYR A 443 18.57 -20.98 -24.79
CA TYR A 443 18.39 -20.03 -25.90
C TYR A 443 19.20 -18.76 -25.67
N ALA A 444 20.39 -18.70 -26.29
CA ALA A 444 21.41 -17.68 -26.07
C ALA A 444 20.95 -16.23 -26.22
N PRO A 445 20.10 -15.84 -27.17
CA PRO A 445 19.65 -14.46 -27.31
C PRO A 445 18.98 -13.87 -26.06
N LEU A 446 18.32 -14.71 -25.23
CA LEU A 446 17.74 -14.30 -23.95
C LEU A 446 18.82 -13.77 -22.99
N LEU A 447 19.93 -14.51 -22.85
CA LEU A 447 21.03 -14.11 -21.98
C LEU A 447 21.77 -12.89 -22.52
N GLU A 448 22.08 -12.87 -23.82
CA GLU A 448 22.90 -11.80 -24.44
C GLU A 448 22.25 -10.44 -24.33
N ARG A 449 20.96 -10.33 -24.70
CA ARG A 449 20.24 -9.06 -24.59
C ARG A 449 20.03 -8.63 -23.14
N THR A 450 19.72 -9.58 -22.26
CA THR A 450 19.54 -9.29 -20.83
C THR A 450 20.82 -8.78 -20.20
N LYS A 451 21.98 -9.40 -20.49
CA LYS A 451 23.28 -8.92 -20.01
C LYS A 451 23.57 -7.50 -20.49
N THR A 452 23.30 -7.20 -21.75
CA THR A 452 23.51 -5.84 -22.29
C THR A 452 22.66 -4.81 -21.54
N GLY A 453 21.39 -5.13 -21.25
CA GLY A 453 20.50 -4.27 -20.49
C GLY A 453 20.97 -4.09 -19.04
N ILE A 454 21.34 -5.18 -18.36
CA ILE A 454 21.86 -5.14 -16.98
C ILE A 454 23.17 -4.36 -16.90
N ASP A 455 24.11 -4.54 -17.85
CA ASP A 455 25.37 -3.79 -17.90
C ASP A 455 25.13 -2.28 -17.97
N LEU A 456 24.21 -1.84 -18.82
CA LEU A 456 23.82 -0.43 -18.94
C LEU A 456 23.12 0.08 -17.68
N MET A 457 22.21 -0.72 -17.11
CA MET A 457 21.51 -0.37 -15.89
C MET A 457 22.46 -0.21 -14.69
N MET A 458 23.39 -1.14 -14.52
CA MET A 458 24.39 -1.07 -13.45
C MET A 458 25.38 0.07 -13.65
N ALA A 459 25.82 0.34 -14.88
CA ALA A 459 26.63 1.52 -15.17
C ALA A 459 25.90 2.82 -14.79
N SER A 460 24.59 2.89 -15.06
CA SER A 460 23.75 4.01 -14.62
C SER A 460 23.63 4.09 -13.09
N TYR A 461 23.51 2.94 -12.40
CA TYR A 461 23.44 2.91 -10.94
C TYR A 461 24.69 3.49 -10.28
N TYR A 462 25.88 3.10 -10.75
CA TYR A 462 27.13 3.64 -10.20
C TYR A 462 27.25 5.15 -10.37
N ARG A 463 26.73 5.70 -11.47
CA ARG A 463 26.63 7.17 -11.66
C ARG A 463 25.64 7.83 -10.70
N THR A 464 24.53 7.13 -10.38
CA THR A 464 23.52 7.63 -9.45
C THR A 464 24.06 7.82 -8.04
N ILE A 465 24.94 6.92 -7.59
CA ILE A 465 25.48 6.93 -6.23
C ILE A 465 26.82 7.68 -6.11
N ASP A 466 27.40 8.15 -7.19
CA ASP A 466 28.60 8.97 -7.19
C ASP A 466 28.22 10.47 -7.22
N PRO A 467 28.37 11.20 -6.10
CA PRO A 467 27.99 12.60 -6.04
C PRO A 467 28.83 13.52 -6.94
N ASP A 468 30.01 13.05 -7.40
CA ASP A 468 30.91 13.80 -8.30
C ASP A 468 30.52 13.56 -9.79
N ASP A 469 29.71 12.53 -10.08
CA ASP A 469 29.22 12.29 -11.43
C ASP A 469 28.02 13.20 -11.78
N LYS A 470 28.33 14.24 -12.54
CA LYS A 470 27.35 15.28 -12.95
C LYS A 470 26.46 14.86 -14.11
N CYS A 471 26.51 13.61 -14.57
CA CYS A 471 25.74 13.14 -15.71
C CYS A 471 24.29 12.77 -15.32
N VAL A 472 23.49 13.75 -14.94
CA VAL A 472 22.10 13.64 -14.46
C VAL A 472 21.21 12.85 -15.42
N ALA A 473 21.39 12.99 -16.73
CA ALA A 473 20.57 12.31 -17.75
C ALA A 473 20.75 10.77 -17.80
N GLN A 474 21.72 10.21 -17.09
CA GLN A 474 22.04 8.78 -17.09
C GLN A 474 21.90 8.10 -15.72
N GLN A 475 21.32 8.77 -14.77
CA GLN A 475 21.07 8.23 -13.42
C GLN A 475 19.80 7.40 -13.36
N TRP A 476 19.73 6.50 -12.37
CA TRP A 476 18.49 5.82 -12.08
C TRP A 476 17.37 6.81 -11.76
N LYS A 477 16.25 6.55 -12.35
CA LYS A 477 14.97 7.11 -11.92
C LYS A 477 14.26 6.09 -11.06
N TRP A 478 13.46 6.54 -10.13
CA TRP A 478 12.74 5.65 -9.23
C TRP A 478 11.23 5.93 -9.31
N THR A 479 10.45 4.89 -9.00
CA THR A 479 8.98 4.90 -8.96
C THR A 479 8.56 4.62 -7.52
N ASN A 480 7.88 5.54 -6.86
CA ASN A 480 7.38 5.39 -5.48
C ASN A 480 8.44 5.11 -4.39
N GLY A 481 9.72 5.13 -4.72
CA GLY A 481 10.83 4.92 -3.79
C GLY A 481 12.02 4.26 -4.47
N MET A 482 13.22 4.47 -3.91
CA MET A 482 14.46 3.91 -4.44
C MET A 482 14.66 2.44 -4.06
N GLN A 483 14.12 2.03 -2.91
CA GLN A 483 14.35 0.69 -2.38
C GLN A 483 13.67 -0.39 -3.21
N GLN A 484 12.49 -0.10 -3.78
CA GLN A 484 11.85 -1.04 -4.69
C GLN A 484 12.66 -1.28 -5.98
N GLU A 485 13.31 -0.23 -6.49
CA GLU A 485 14.18 -0.36 -7.66
C GLU A 485 15.34 -1.30 -7.35
N ARG A 486 15.94 -1.16 -6.16
CA ARG A 486 17.01 -2.05 -5.68
C ARG A 486 16.50 -3.48 -5.51
N ALA A 487 15.35 -3.68 -4.87
CA ALA A 487 14.79 -5.02 -4.64
C ALA A 487 14.56 -5.78 -5.96
N LYS A 488 13.94 -5.14 -6.95
CA LYS A 488 13.70 -5.75 -8.26
C LYS A 488 15.00 -6.03 -9.01
N MET A 489 15.97 -5.13 -8.91
CA MET A 489 17.28 -5.35 -9.51
C MET A 489 18.07 -6.49 -8.84
N ILE A 490 17.99 -6.61 -7.51
CA ILE A 490 18.57 -7.75 -6.77
C ILE A 490 18.03 -9.08 -7.29
N TRP A 491 16.73 -9.18 -7.57
CA TRP A 491 16.13 -10.39 -8.13
C TRP A 491 16.75 -10.74 -9.49
N ALA A 492 16.79 -9.80 -10.43
CA ALA A 492 17.43 -10.02 -11.74
C ALA A 492 18.91 -10.37 -11.64
N LEU A 493 19.68 -9.67 -10.79
CA LEU A 493 21.09 -9.95 -10.55
C LEU A 493 21.31 -11.32 -9.90
N SER A 494 20.44 -11.75 -9.00
CA SER A 494 20.49 -13.08 -8.39
C SER A 494 20.43 -14.16 -9.45
N TRP A 495 19.50 -14.03 -10.39
CA TRP A 495 19.34 -15.01 -11.47
C TRP A 495 20.42 -14.89 -12.56
N LEU A 496 20.98 -13.69 -12.77
CA LEU A 496 22.19 -13.54 -13.59
C LEU A 496 23.39 -14.28 -12.98
N VAL A 497 23.56 -14.20 -11.65
CA VAL A 497 24.61 -14.94 -10.93
C VAL A 497 24.36 -16.46 -10.97
N GLN A 498 23.12 -16.93 -11.01
CA GLN A 498 22.81 -18.35 -11.19
C GLN A 498 23.31 -18.88 -12.54
N VAL A 499 23.10 -18.13 -13.62
CA VAL A 499 23.45 -18.58 -14.98
C VAL A 499 24.87 -18.21 -15.41
N GLU A 500 25.43 -17.13 -14.89
CA GLU A 500 26.79 -16.66 -15.23
C GLU A 500 27.47 -16.03 -14.00
N PRO A 501 28.06 -16.83 -13.11
CA PRO A 501 28.65 -16.39 -11.84
C PRO A 501 30.05 -15.78 -12.02
N THR A 502 30.12 -14.58 -12.59
CA THR A 502 31.38 -13.82 -12.68
C THR A 502 31.62 -12.97 -11.43
N ASP A 503 32.88 -12.65 -11.12
CA ASP A 503 33.23 -11.74 -10.03
C ASP A 503 32.50 -10.39 -10.16
N LYS A 504 32.31 -9.89 -11.39
CA LYS A 504 31.59 -8.68 -11.72
C LYS A 504 30.12 -8.78 -11.30
N HIS A 505 29.42 -9.85 -11.69
CA HIS A 505 28.01 -10.02 -11.37
C HIS A 505 27.77 -10.24 -9.87
N ILE A 506 28.64 -11.01 -9.22
CA ILE A 506 28.63 -11.23 -7.77
C ILE A 506 28.86 -9.89 -7.03
N SER A 507 29.81 -9.08 -7.48
CA SER A 507 30.09 -7.76 -6.90
C SER A 507 28.89 -6.81 -7.04
N TRP A 508 28.19 -6.83 -8.17
CA TRP A 508 27.00 -6.02 -8.37
C TRP A 508 25.84 -6.43 -7.45
N LEU A 509 25.62 -7.74 -7.32
CA LEU A 509 24.60 -8.27 -6.41
C LEU A 509 24.92 -7.87 -4.97
N ASP A 510 26.15 -8.07 -4.50
CA ASP A 510 26.57 -7.70 -3.14
C ASP A 510 26.44 -6.19 -2.88
N LYS A 511 26.84 -5.35 -3.85
CA LYS A 511 26.70 -3.89 -3.77
C LYS A 511 25.26 -3.47 -3.62
N MET A 512 24.38 -4.02 -4.45
CA MET A 512 22.95 -3.68 -4.46
C MET A 512 22.28 -4.05 -3.12
N ILE A 513 22.57 -5.26 -2.60
CA ILE A 513 22.07 -5.71 -1.30
C ILE A 513 22.63 -4.83 -0.18
N THR A 514 23.92 -4.54 -0.20
CA THR A 514 24.55 -3.68 0.81
C THR A 514 23.90 -2.30 0.86
N ASP A 515 23.64 -1.70 -0.30
CA ASP A 515 23.02 -0.38 -0.38
C ASP A 515 21.54 -0.40 0.09
N MET A 516 20.79 -1.44 -0.24
CA MET A 516 19.42 -1.60 0.23
C MET A 516 19.35 -1.80 1.75
N MET A 517 20.20 -2.69 2.28
CA MET A 517 20.16 -3.09 3.70
C MET A 517 20.71 -2.03 4.66
N ARG A 518 21.35 -0.96 4.17
CA ARG A 518 21.67 0.23 5.01
C ARG A 518 20.43 0.87 5.66
N TYR A 519 19.28 0.65 5.08
CA TYR A 519 18.01 1.21 5.53
C TYR A 519 17.21 0.24 6.41
N GLN A 520 17.80 -0.91 6.76
CA GLN A 520 17.15 -1.84 7.68
C GLN A 520 17.24 -1.33 9.12
N ASP A 521 16.11 -1.26 9.79
CA ASP A 521 16.05 -1.13 11.24
C ASP A 521 16.37 -2.49 11.89
N THR A 522 17.50 -2.58 12.59
CA THR A 522 17.95 -3.84 13.19
C THR A 522 17.16 -4.24 14.44
N GLY A 523 16.39 -3.33 15.03
CA GLY A 523 15.56 -3.59 16.19
C GLY A 523 14.28 -4.35 15.84
N THR A 524 13.60 -3.94 14.78
CA THR A 524 12.32 -4.52 14.34
C THR A 524 12.46 -5.46 13.15
N GLY A 525 13.50 -5.29 12.33
CA GLY A 525 13.65 -5.95 11.03
C GLY A 525 13.06 -5.16 9.85
N ALA A 526 12.44 -4.02 10.12
CA ALA A 526 11.83 -3.16 9.11
C ALA A 526 12.83 -2.72 8.04
N LEU A 527 12.46 -2.82 6.77
CA LEU A 527 13.21 -2.22 5.67
C LEU A 527 12.58 -0.86 5.35
N ARG A 528 13.18 0.20 5.90
CA ARG A 528 12.70 1.57 5.72
C ARG A 528 12.78 2.00 4.26
N GLU A 529 11.75 2.68 3.78
CA GLU A 529 11.76 3.27 2.45
C GLU A 529 12.76 4.42 2.35
N ALA A 530 13.23 4.67 1.13
CA ALA A 530 14.12 5.77 0.81
C ALA A 530 13.72 6.39 -0.53
N ILE A 531 13.81 7.70 -0.60
CA ILE A 531 13.74 8.47 -1.85
C ILE A 531 15.14 8.80 -2.31
N GLY A 532 15.37 8.84 -3.62
CA GLY A 532 16.66 9.21 -4.18
C GLY A 532 16.99 10.67 -3.86
N GLU A 533 18.27 10.95 -3.61
CA GLU A 533 18.76 12.30 -3.30
C GLU A 533 18.52 13.30 -4.43
N GLN A 534 18.43 12.83 -5.66
CA GLN A 534 18.11 13.65 -6.81
C GLN A 534 16.68 13.44 -7.24
N SER A 535 15.84 14.32 -6.76
CA SER A 535 14.42 14.39 -7.11
C SER A 535 14.18 14.97 -8.52
N GLU A 536 14.87 14.49 -9.54
CA GLU A 536 14.31 14.60 -10.89
C GLU A 536 13.04 13.78 -11.04
N GLY A 537 12.71 13.03 -10.00
CA GLY A 537 11.43 12.40 -9.82
C GLY A 537 10.33 13.29 -9.30
N SER A 538 10.55 14.59 -9.15
CA SER A 538 9.47 15.56 -8.95
C SER A 538 8.63 15.62 -10.24
N GLY A 539 7.76 14.70 -10.39
CA GLY A 539 6.86 14.53 -11.52
C GLY A 539 5.86 13.48 -11.13
N GLU A 540 5.65 12.53 -12.00
CA GLU A 540 4.59 11.53 -11.89
C GLU A 540 4.72 10.57 -10.69
N PHE A 541 5.91 10.41 -10.08
CA PHE A 541 6.19 9.37 -9.08
C PHE A 541 6.99 9.88 -7.86
N GLY A 542 7.19 11.18 -7.73
CA GLY A 542 8.10 11.77 -6.76
C GLY A 542 7.48 12.13 -5.42
N ALA A 543 8.34 12.51 -4.45
CA ALA A 543 7.90 13.17 -3.24
C ALA A 543 7.24 14.53 -3.57
N PHE A 544 6.31 14.96 -2.72
CA PHE A 544 5.62 16.23 -2.93
C PHE A 544 6.54 17.42 -2.69
N THR A 545 6.41 18.44 -3.52
CA THR A 545 7.21 19.68 -3.45
C THR A 545 6.39 20.90 -2.98
N LYS A 546 5.08 20.74 -2.82
CA LYS A 546 4.14 21.72 -2.27
C LYS A 546 2.85 21.05 -1.83
N ASN A 547 2.07 21.70 -0.98
CA ASN A 547 0.80 21.18 -0.47
C ASN A 547 -0.21 20.89 -1.59
N SER A 548 -0.32 21.76 -2.59
CA SER A 548 -1.30 21.60 -3.68
C SER A 548 -1.01 20.43 -4.63
N ASP A 549 0.14 19.78 -4.52
CA ASP A 549 0.47 18.58 -5.31
C ASP A 549 0.02 17.29 -4.62
N TYR A 550 -0.25 17.31 -3.32
CA TYR A 550 -0.65 16.13 -2.57
C TYR A 550 -1.92 15.49 -3.16
N GLY A 551 -1.83 14.20 -3.42
CA GLY A 551 -2.92 13.42 -4.02
C GLY A 551 -3.06 13.52 -5.55
N LYS A 552 -2.13 14.17 -6.27
CA LYS A 552 -2.22 14.38 -7.71
C LYS A 552 -1.40 13.44 -8.57
N HIS A 553 -0.47 12.71 -7.99
CA HIS A 553 0.37 11.75 -8.69
C HIS A 553 0.74 10.58 -7.75
N GLU A 554 1.29 9.53 -8.31
CA GLU A 554 1.87 8.44 -7.53
C GLU A 554 3.07 8.94 -6.71
N SER A 555 3.20 8.46 -5.48
CA SER A 555 4.20 8.98 -4.55
C SER A 555 4.65 7.91 -3.54
N PRO A 556 5.83 8.07 -2.92
CA PRO A 556 6.25 7.22 -1.82
C PRO A 556 5.37 7.43 -0.58
N VAL A 557 5.39 6.45 0.34
CA VAL A 557 4.73 6.52 1.65
C VAL A 557 5.48 7.38 2.66
N ILE A 558 6.62 7.93 2.28
CA ILE A 558 7.44 8.87 3.06
C ILE A 558 7.49 10.23 2.38
N GLN A 559 7.68 11.29 3.15
CA GLN A 559 7.92 12.64 2.63
C GLN A 559 9.43 12.91 2.54
N ASN A 560 10.18 12.50 3.53
CA ASN A 560 11.62 12.73 3.64
C ASN A 560 12.38 11.43 3.96
N ASN A 561 13.65 11.36 3.51
CA ASN A 561 14.55 10.31 3.99
C ASN A 561 14.69 10.39 5.51
N GLY A 562 14.38 9.30 6.20
CA GLY A 562 14.39 9.26 7.66
C GLY A 562 13.02 9.05 8.28
N ASP A 563 11.93 9.31 7.56
CA ASP A 563 10.58 8.95 8.00
C ASP A 563 10.52 7.43 8.30
N PRO A 564 10.00 7.01 9.47
CA PRO A 564 10.10 5.63 9.95
C PRO A 564 9.03 4.70 9.31
N CYS A 565 8.93 4.69 8.00
CA CYS A 565 7.91 3.94 7.28
C CYS A 565 8.50 2.90 6.33
N THR A 566 7.87 1.74 6.30
CA THR A 566 8.12 0.69 5.30
C THR A 566 7.04 0.73 4.23
N ASP A 567 7.37 0.30 3.02
CA ASP A 567 6.44 0.09 1.92
C ASP A 567 6.33 -1.41 1.62
N SER A 568 5.27 -2.05 2.15
CA SER A 568 5.05 -3.50 1.95
C SER A 568 4.52 -3.81 0.55
N LEU A 569 3.98 -2.82 -0.17
CA LEU A 569 3.44 -3.01 -1.51
C LEU A 569 4.54 -3.00 -2.56
N TYR A 570 5.39 -1.98 -2.54
CA TYR A 570 6.39 -1.79 -3.58
C TYR A 570 7.78 -2.31 -3.20
N THR A 571 8.11 -2.38 -1.92
CA THR A 571 9.50 -2.63 -1.46
C THR A 571 9.66 -3.94 -0.70
N SER A 572 9.08 -4.07 0.50
CA SER A 572 9.36 -5.22 1.38
C SER A 572 8.95 -6.55 0.75
N SER A 573 7.82 -6.59 0.05
CA SER A 573 7.31 -7.75 -0.67
C SER A 573 8.32 -8.30 -1.68
N PHE A 574 8.89 -7.44 -2.51
CA PHE A 574 9.92 -7.82 -3.49
C PHE A 574 11.27 -8.09 -2.83
N ALA A 575 11.64 -7.35 -1.78
CA ALA A 575 12.89 -7.56 -1.05
C ALA A 575 12.95 -8.95 -0.40
N MET A 576 11.84 -9.46 0.16
CA MET A 576 11.76 -10.81 0.73
C MET A 576 12.11 -11.88 -0.30
N VAL A 577 11.51 -11.81 -1.50
CA VAL A 577 11.80 -12.74 -2.60
C VAL A 577 13.24 -12.55 -3.07
N ALA A 578 13.64 -11.33 -3.39
CA ALA A 578 14.95 -11.02 -3.95
C ALA A 578 16.12 -11.47 -3.05
N LEU A 579 16.02 -11.25 -1.74
CA LEU A 579 17.03 -11.68 -0.77
C LEU A 579 17.10 -13.21 -0.63
N ASN A 580 15.96 -13.90 -0.76
CA ASN A 580 15.93 -15.36 -0.76
C ASN A 580 16.60 -15.92 -2.02
N GLU A 581 16.30 -15.35 -3.20
CA GLU A 581 16.95 -15.70 -4.48
C GLU A 581 18.47 -15.41 -4.46
N ALA A 582 18.87 -14.27 -3.86
CA ALA A 582 20.27 -13.93 -3.69
C ALA A 582 21.04 -14.91 -2.80
N ALA A 583 20.40 -15.34 -1.70
CA ALA A 583 20.97 -16.37 -0.84
C ALA A 583 21.15 -17.71 -1.57
N ALA A 584 20.18 -18.09 -2.43
CA ALA A 584 20.28 -19.27 -3.27
C ALA A 584 21.42 -19.16 -4.29
N ALA A 585 21.52 -18.03 -4.97
CA ALA A 585 22.60 -17.78 -5.94
C ALA A 585 23.99 -17.87 -5.30
N MET A 586 24.18 -17.28 -4.12
CA MET A 586 25.46 -17.39 -3.40
C MET A 586 25.76 -18.82 -2.96
N ARG A 587 24.74 -19.56 -2.50
CA ARG A 587 24.90 -20.98 -2.13
C ARG A 587 25.31 -21.83 -3.32
N ALA A 588 24.67 -21.65 -4.47
CA ALA A 588 24.98 -22.38 -5.70
C ALA A 588 26.44 -22.14 -6.16
N ASN A 589 26.98 -20.95 -5.90
CA ASN A 589 28.34 -20.57 -6.22
C ASN A 589 29.36 -20.87 -5.09
N GLY A 590 28.97 -21.62 -4.06
CA GLY A 590 29.85 -22.02 -2.96
C GLY A 590 30.18 -20.89 -1.96
N ASN A 591 29.61 -19.71 -2.10
CA ASN A 591 29.80 -18.59 -1.15
C ASN A 591 28.80 -18.72 0.02
N ASN A 592 29.02 -19.72 0.86
CA ASN A 592 28.13 -20.03 1.97
C ASN A 592 28.02 -18.90 3.02
N SER A 593 29.06 -18.11 3.20
CA SER A 593 29.06 -16.98 4.12
C SER A 593 28.06 -15.89 3.69
N LYS A 594 28.13 -15.47 2.42
CA LYS A 594 27.18 -14.51 1.85
C LYS A 594 25.75 -15.09 1.75
N ALA A 595 25.62 -16.35 1.41
CA ALA A 595 24.34 -17.05 1.42
C ALA A 595 23.66 -17.00 2.81
N ALA A 596 24.42 -17.24 3.88
CA ALA A 596 23.92 -17.17 5.24
C ALA A 596 23.55 -15.72 5.66
N GLU A 597 24.37 -14.74 5.24
CA GLU A 597 24.09 -13.33 5.48
C GLU A 597 22.79 -12.89 4.81
N TYR A 598 22.61 -13.18 3.51
CA TYR A 598 21.41 -12.77 2.77
C TYR A 598 20.16 -13.50 3.25
N ARG A 599 20.27 -14.77 3.65
CA ARG A 599 19.17 -15.50 4.28
C ARG A 599 18.75 -14.85 5.60
N ARG A 600 19.71 -14.36 6.40
CA ARG A 600 19.41 -13.62 7.63
C ARG A 600 18.65 -12.32 7.33
N TYR A 601 19.03 -11.58 6.30
CA TYR A 601 18.32 -10.39 5.87
C TYR A 601 16.89 -10.72 5.41
N ALA A 602 16.73 -11.74 4.57
CA ALA A 602 15.41 -12.22 4.15
C ALA A 602 14.54 -12.57 5.35
N LYS A 603 15.11 -13.30 6.34
CA LYS A 603 14.39 -13.65 7.57
C LYS A 603 13.97 -12.43 8.39
N PHE A 604 14.82 -11.42 8.54
CA PHE A 604 14.48 -10.21 9.29
C PHE A 604 13.31 -9.47 8.67
N VAL A 605 13.33 -9.27 7.37
CA VAL A 605 12.21 -8.64 6.65
C VAL A 605 10.94 -9.50 6.75
N SER A 606 11.06 -10.82 6.63
CA SER A 606 9.92 -11.74 6.74
C SER A 606 9.32 -11.77 8.15
N ASP A 607 10.16 -11.82 9.18
CA ASP A 607 9.70 -11.75 10.57
C ASP A 607 8.96 -10.43 10.86
N TYR A 608 9.46 -9.34 10.30
CA TYR A 608 8.80 -8.04 10.38
C TYR A 608 7.43 -8.06 9.70
N GLU A 609 7.36 -8.50 8.44
CA GLU A 609 6.09 -8.55 7.70
C GLU A 609 5.06 -9.46 8.39
N VAL A 610 5.47 -10.59 8.96
CA VAL A 610 4.56 -11.44 9.75
C VAL A 610 4.02 -10.71 10.97
N ARG A 611 4.86 -9.91 11.66
CA ARG A 611 4.39 -9.14 12.83
C ARG A 611 3.39 -8.06 12.47
N ILE A 612 3.61 -7.36 11.36
CA ILE A 612 2.77 -6.24 10.94
C ILE A 612 1.55 -6.66 10.11
N GLN A 613 1.38 -7.96 9.81
CA GLN A 613 0.15 -8.43 9.18
C GLN A 613 -1.06 -7.98 10.00
N GLN A 614 -2.01 -7.35 9.35
CA GLN A 614 -3.18 -6.79 10.03
C GLN A 614 -4.21 -7.88 10.33
N VAL A 615 -4.79 -7.80 11.51
CA VAL A 615 -5.90 -8.67 11.93
C VAL A 615 -7.07 -7.85 12.42
N SER A 616 -8.27 -8.36 12.22
CA SER A 616 -9.52 -7.74 12.66
C SER A 616 -10.57 -8.79 12.96
N ASP A 617 -11.12 -8.76 14.15
CA ASP A 617 -12.23 -9.63 14.57
C ASP A 617 -13.59 -9.13 14.05
N THR A 618 -13.65 -7.86 13.62
CA THR A 618 -14.91 -7.19 13.29
C THR A 618 -15.10 -6.95 11.80
N ASN A 619 -14.01 -6.98 11.00
CA ASN A 619 -14.08 -6.66 9.58
C ASN A 619 -13.12 -7.54 8.75
N SER A 620 -13.68 -8.52 8.04
CA SER A 620 -12.93 -9.47 7.20
C SER A 620 -12.13 -8.81 6.08
N LYS A 621 -12.49 -7.58 5.68
CA LYS A 621 -11.75 -6.81 4.64
C LYS A 621 -10.31 -6.50 5.09
N TYR A 622 -10.07 -6.45 6.39
CA TYR A 622 -8.78 -6.08 6.98
C TYR A 622 -8.14 -7.20 7.79
N ASN A 623 -8.70 -8.41 7.74
CA ASN A 623 -8.15 -9.55 8.46
C ASN A 623 -7.23 -10.38 7.55
N GLY A 624 -5.96 -10.51 7.93
CA GLY A 624 -4.94 -11.27 7.19
C GLY A 624 -4.27 -10.49 6.04
N VAL A 625 -4.29 -9.14 6.07
CA VAL A 625 -3.74 -8.29 5.03
C VAL A 625 -2.47 -7.56 5.47
N TRP A 626 -1.71 -7.09 4.49
CA TRP A 626 -0.68 -6.09 4.66
C TRP A 626 -1.15 -4.79 4.02
N PHE A 627 -1.20 -3.72 4.82
CA PHE A 627 -1.33 -2.38 4.27
C PHE A 627 -0.01 -1.96 3.61
N ARG A 628 -0.08 -1.06 2.62
CA ARG A 628 1.11 -0.59 1.94
C ARG A 628 2.12 0.04 2.90
N GLY A 629 1.69 1.02 3.71
CA GLY A 629 2.55 1.78 4.61
C GLY A 629 2.43 1.36 6.06
N PHE A 630 3.56 1.18 6.75
CA PHE A 630 3.57 0.89 8.18
C PHE A 630 4.71 1.64 8.88
N ASP A 631 4.34 2.44 9.90
CA ASP A 631 5.28 3.15 10.74
C ASP A 631 5.79 2.21 11.85
N TYR A 632 7.05 1.81 11.78
CA TYR A 632 7.62 0.84 12.72
C TYR A 632 7.99 1.45 14.08
N GLU A 633 8.00 2.78 14.24
CA GLU A 633 8.17 3.44 15.53
C GLU A 633 6.82 3.59 16.26
N LYS A 634 5.75 3.93 15.54
CA LYS A 634 4.38 4.00 16.09
C LYS A 634 3.74 2.62 16.23
N TRP A 635 4.24 1.64 15.50
CA TRP A 635 3.71 0.27 15.38
C TRP A 635 2.26 0.23 14.89
N GLU A 636 1.97 1.00 13.87
CA GLU A 636 0.66 1.09 13.22
C GLU A 636 0.76 1.45 11.73
N ALA A 637 -0.31 1.18 10.95
CA ALA A 637 -0.40 1.66 9.58
C ALA A 637 -0.47 3.19 9.56
N TYR A 638 0.59 3.83 9.08
CA TYR A 638 0.74 5.27 9.00
C TYR A 638 1.82 5.64 7.99
N GLY A 639 1.72 6.84 7.41
CA GLY A 639 2.68 7.37 6.45
C GLY A 639 2.11 8.54 5.65
N SER A 640 2.78 8.93 4.57
CA SER A 640 2.23 9.86 3.58
C SER A 640 1.22 9.11 2.70
N ASP A 641 -0.06 9.49 2.75
CA ASP A 641 -1.17 8.85 2.00
C ASP A 641 -1.53 9.63 0.72
N GLY A 642 -0.56 10.30 0.14
CA GLY A 642 -0.78 11.17 -1.03
C GLY A 642 -0.79 10.47 -2.37
N ASP A 643 -0.46 9.18 -2.42
CA ASP A 643 -0.49 8.42 -3.65
C ASP A 643 -1.94 8.22 -4.14
N ALA A 644 -2.18 8.54 -5.42
CA ALA A 644 -3.52 8.55 -6.00
C ALA A 644 -4.09 7.13 -6.14
N GLY A 645 -4.83 6.67 -5.14
CA GLY A 645 -5.48 5.35 -5.08
C GLY A 645 -4.68 4.29 -4.35
N TRP A 646 -3.34 4.39 -4.30
CA TRP A 646 -2.45 3.41 -3.68
C TRP A 646 -1.70 3.95 -2.44
N GLY A 647 -2.35 4.76 -1.63
CA GLY A 647 -1.78 5.31 -0.40
C GLY A 647 -1.54 4.25 0.69
N VAL A 648 -1.28 4.72 1.89
CA VAL A 648 -0.81 3.92 3.05
C VAL A 648 -1.66 2.70 3.36
N TRP A 649 -2.98 2.82 3.32
CA TRP A 649 -3.91 1.73 3.68
C TRP A 649 -4.33 0.86 2.49
N CYS A 650 -3.71 1.02 1.31
CA CYS A 650 -3.98 0.16 0.17
C CYS A 650 -3.61 -1.30 0.45
N THR A 651 -4.47 -2.23 -0.01
CA THR A 651 -4.22 -3.67 0.03
C THR A 651 -4.34 -4.23 -1.39
N GLU A 652 -3.23 -4.36 -2.10
CA GLU A 652 -3.22 -4.86 -3.45
C GLU A 652 -3.02 -6.38 -3.49
N ALA A 653 -3.89 -7.09 -4.23
CA ALA A 653 -3.92 -8.55 -4.28
C ALA A 653 -2.60 -9.14 -4.79
N GLY A 654 -2.02 -8.57 -5.85
CA GLY A 654 -0.75 -9.04 -6.42
C GLY A 654 0.44 -8.65 -5.55
N TRP A 655 0.92 -7.48 -5.73
CA TRP A 655 2.22 -6.95 -5.30
C TRP A 655 2.55 -7.14 -3.82
N SER A 656 1.68 -6.75 -2.90
CA SER A 656 1.93 -6.96 -1.48
C SER A 656 1.49 -8.34 -1.04
N GLN A 657 0.21 -8.65 -1.18
CA GLN A 657 -0.37 -9.85 -0.60
C GLN A 657 0.23 -11.12 -1.21
N ALA A 658 0.30 -11.21 -2.54
CA ALA A 658 0.81 -12.39 -3.22
C ALA A 658 2.31 -12.58 -3.04
N GLN A 659 3.11 -11.52 -3.15
CA GLN A 659 4.57 -11.63 -3.04
C GLN A 659 5.00 -12.00 -1.62
N ILE A 660 4.39 -11.38 -0.59
CA ILE A 660 4.68 -11.71 0.81
C ILE A 660 4.29 -13.18 1.09
N SER A 661 3.07 -13.58 0.71
CA SER A 661 2.60 -14.96 0.90
C SER A 661 3.47 -15.99 0.18
N SER A 662 3.92 -15.68 -1.04
CA SER A 662 4.82 -16.54 -1.81
C SER A 662 6.19 -16.66 -1.14
N ALA A 663 6.77 -15.54 -0.69
CA ALA A 663 8.06 -15.53 0.00
C ALA A 663 8.01 -16.33 1.30
N LEU A 664 6.96 -16.14 2.11
CA LEU A 664 6.76 -16.89 3.35
C LEU A 664 6.58 -18.39 3.07
N SER A 665 5.78 -18.74 2.06
CA SER A 665 5.56 -20.15 1.67
C SER A 665 6.84 -20.83 1.23
N LEU A 666 7.67 -20.17 0.42
CA LEU A 666 8.98 -20.70 -0.02
C LEU A 666 9.94 -20.87 1.16
N GLN A 667 9.93 -19.96 2.14
CA GLN A 667 10.73 -20.10 3.35
C GLN A 667 10.25 -21.25 4.24
N VAL A 668 8.93 -21.49 4.34
CA VAL A 668 8.38 -22.70 5.01
C VAL A 668 8.84 -23.98 4.32
N LEU A 669 8.91 -23.98 2.98
CA LEU A 669 9.41 -25.11 2.20
C LEU A 669 10.95 -25.23 2.23
N GLY A 670 11.67 -24.24 2.74
CA GLY A 670 13.13 -24.20 2.78
C GLY A 670 13.77 -24.06 1.39
N THR A 671 13.10 -23.39 0.46
CA THR A 671 13.50 -23.24 -0.94
C THR A 671 13.36 -21.80 -1.43
N ASP A 672 13.63 -21.56 -2.69
CA ASP A 672 13.50 -20.33 -3.44
C ASP A 672 12.79 -20.59 -4.78
N ILE A 673 12.46 -19.57 -5.55
CA ILE A 673 11.73 -19.74 -6.81
C ILE A 673 12.57 -20.50 -7.82
N TRP A 674 13.87 -20.18 -7.92
CA TRP A 674 14.77 -20.82 -8.86
C TRP A 674 14.84 -22.34 -8.65
N ASP A 675 15.14 -22.78 -7.44
CA ASP A 675 15.22 -24.21 -7.09
C ASP A 675 13.85 -24.90 -7.14
N TYR A 676 12.78 -24.22 -6.74
CA TYR A 676 11.44 -24.81 -6.75
C TYR A 676 10.92 -25.08 -8.15
N THR A 677 11.29 -24.25 -9.11
CA THR A 677 10.84 -24.33 -10.52
C THR A 677 11.81 -25.04 -11.46
N LYS A 678 12.93 -25.57 -10.95
CA LYS A 678 13.99 -26.17 -11.80
C LYS A 678 13.57 -27.40 -12.60
N ASN A 679 12.55 -28.13 -12.16
CA ASN A 679 12.07 -29.35 -12.80
C ASN A 679 10.92 -29.11 -13.80
N THR A 680 10.67 -27.88 -14.21
CA THR A 680 9.67 -27.59 -15.23
C THR A 680 10.00 -28.25 -16.56
N LEU A 681 8.98 -28.61 -17.32
CA LEU A 681 9.09 -29.19 -18.65
C LEU A 681 8.98 -28.19 -19.79
N ILE A 682 9.00 -26.89 -19.47
CA ILE A 682 8.76 -25.78 -20.42
C ILE A 682 9.70 -25.83 -21.64
N ASN A 683 10.92 -26.36 -21.48
CA ASN A 683 11.89 -26.47 -22.56
C ASN A 683 11.35 -27.22 -23.80
N LYS A 684 10.43 -28.19 -23.61
CA LYS A 684 9.83 -28.94 -24.71
C LYS A 684 8.92 -28.09 -25.59
N GLN A 685 8.29 -27.07 -24.99
CA GLN A 685 7.37 -26.17 -25.69
C GLN A 685 8.07 -24.90 -26.19
N PHE A 686 9.13 -24.49 -25.48
CA PHE A 686 9.81 -23.24 -25.75
C PHE A 686 10.52 -23.23 -27.11
N ALA A 687 11.21 -24.31 -27.47
CA ALA A 687 11.92 -24.40 -28.76
C ALA A 687 10.95 -24.26 -29.94
N ASP A 688 9.82 -24.96 -29.90
CA ASP A 688 8.80 -24.86 -30.96
C ASP A 688 8.18 -23.45 -31.01
N SER A 689 7.90 -22.85 -29.85
CA SER A 689 7.38 -21.49 -29.78
C SER A 689 8.41 -20.46 -30.24
N ALA A 690 9.70 -20.61 -29.92
CA ALA A 690 10.76 -19.72 -30.37
C ALA A 690 10.96 -19.77 -31.89
N ALA A 691 11.04 -20.96 -32.46
CA ALA A 691 11.13 -21.13 -33.91
C ALA A 691 9.93 -20.52 -34.64
N PHE A 692 8.73 -20.67 -34.09
CA PHE A 692 7.53 -20.09 -34.66
C PHE A 692 7.47 -18.55 -34.51
N MET A 693 7.77 -18.02 -33.33
CA MET A 693 7.58 -16.59 -33.01
C MET A 693 8.71 -15.69 -33.52
N LEU A 694 9.94 -16.21 -33.61
CA LEU A 694 11.14 -15.47 -33.99
C LEU A 694 11.64 -15.82 -35.42
N GLY A 695 11.03 -16.80 -36.08
CA GLY A 695 11.45 -17.31 -37.36
C GLY A 695 12.80 -18.04 -37.32
N ASP A 696 13.44 -18.24 -38.47
CA ASP A 696 14.73 -18.92 -38.61
C ASP A 696 15.89 -18.23 -37.86
N THR A 697 15.63 -17.10 -37.19
CA THR A 697 16.59 -16.41 -36.34
C THR A 697 16.85 -17.14 -35.03
N ALA A 698 16.12 -18.25 -34.75
CA ALA A 698 16.32 -19.07 -33.57
C ALA A 698 17.58 -19.97 -33.66
N ASP A 699 18.18 -20.12 -34.82
CA ASP A 699 19.34 -21.00 -35.08
C ASP A 699 20.69 -20.27 -35.16
N THR A 700 20.76 -18.97 -34.85
CA THR A 700 22.00 -18.21 -34.78
C THR A 700 22.15 -17.64 -33.35
#